data_2742051de31034d698b66b7992c05caf
#
_entry.id   2742051de31034d698b66b7992c05caf
#
_cell.length_a   1.000
_cell.length_b   1.000
_cell.length_c   1.000
_cell.angle_alpha   90.00
_cell.angle_beta   90.00
_cell.angle_gamma   90.00
#
_symmetry.space_group_name_H-M   'P 1'
#
loop_
_entity.id
_entity.type
_entity.pdbx_description
1 polymer ?
#
loop_
_entity_poly.entity_id
_entity_poly.type
_entity_poly.pdbx_seq_one_letter_code
_entity_poly.pdbx_strand_id
1 'polypeptide(L)'
;MKLSELKTGEKGIIVKVLGHGGFRKRIIEMGFIRGQEVEVLLNAPLQDPVKYKLMGYEVSLRHQEADNIEVVSAETPFEATTFNNLATDKNRHEDDYIRHEAMKERRTINVALVGNPNCGKTSLFNYASGAHGHVGNYSGVTVDATEAHASMFGYEFNLTDLPGTYSLSCYSPEELYVREHLTEKMPDVVINVIDSSNLERNLYLTTQLVDMNIRMVCALNMYDEFERRGDHVNIDTLSTLFGTPMIPTSFKSGMGVKELFRAVIQVYEGTSKFSRHLHINYGHEIEDGISHIQKYLKADEHITQHYSTRYLSLKLLEHDSQVLDYLGTHMAGEQRIQDFRHLTTERDKASARVKEETGSDSETAIMDAKYGFINGALKEAGYKTGHKKDTYKMTHRIDWLLSHKYLGFPIFFLLLYIMFQTTFTLGQYPMDWIEEGVAWLGEKLTVTMPDGPLKAMLVDGVIGGVGSVIVFLPQILILYFFISLMEDSGYMARAAFIMDKLMHKMGLHGKSFIPLIMGFGCNVPAVMATRTIESRRSRIITMMILPFMSCSARLPIYIMIAGTFFSLQYRSWVLLSLYAIGIVVSVIVSKIFSSLVIKGEDTPFVMELPPYRWPTPKAIWRHTWEKGKEYLKKMGGIILVASIIVWALGYFPHNESIPQEQQQEQSYIGRMGKAIEPIFAPQGFNWKLDVSLLAGVGAKEIVASTIGVLYSGDDSFGDDEEFSDDTEKYTHLRQTMLQEGITPLAAYAYLIFILLYFPCIATIAAIKNETGSWRWASFAAVYTTAVAWVVSMLVYQIGNMLSL
;
A
#
# COMPACT_ATOMS: atom_id res chain seq x y z
N MET A 1 20.76 29.37 -1.78
CA MET A 1 19.39 29.43 -1.26
C MET A 1 18.84 28.04 -1.09
N LYS A 2 17.81 27.84 -0.30
CA LYS A 2 17.15 26.53 -0.16
C LYS A 2 16.07 26.36 -1.20
N LEU A 3 15.80 25.12 -1.60
CA LEU A 3 14.74 24.82 -2.60
C LEU A 3 13.35 25.30 -2.13
N SER A 4 13.09 25.27 -0.81
CA SER A 4 11.84 25.77 -0.21
C SER A 4 11.63 27.29 -0.35
N GLU A 5 12.67 28.06 -0.62
CA GLU A 5 12.61 29.52 -0.78
C GLU A 5 12.21 29.96 -2.18
N LEU A 6 12.24 29.05 -3.17
CA LEU A 6 11.80 29.31 -4.54
C LEU A 6 10.28 29.49 -4.59
N LYS A 7 9.83 30.49 -5.36
CA LYS A 7 8.41 30.77 -5.58
C LYS A 7 7.87 30.00 -6.78
N THR A 8 6.57 29.86 -6.84
CA THR A 8 5.87 29.22 -7.97
C THR A 8 6.28 29.88 -9.29
N GLY A 9 6.76 29.08 -10.24
CA GLY A 9 7.27 29.49 -11.55
C GLY A 9 8.75 29.79 -11.58
N GLU A 10 9.44 29.85 -10.42
CA GLU A 10 10.90 30.05 -10.38
C GLU A 10 11.66 28.73 -10.63
N LYS A 11 12.86 28.87 -11.23
CA LYS A 11 13.76 27.76 -11.54
C LYS A 11 15.06 27.90 -10.79
N GLY A 12 15.59 26.78 -10.31
CA GLY A 12 16.88 26.70 -9.67
C GLY A 12 17.70 25.52 -10.17
N ILE A 13 19.02 25.60 -10.02
CA ILE A 13 19.94 24.48 -10.26
C ILE A 13 20.37 23.91 -8.92
N ILE A 14 20.25 22.60 -8.75
CA ILE A 14 20.62 21.91 -7.50
C ILE A 14 22.13 21.93 -7.35
N VAL A 15 22.61 22.43 -6.21
CA VAL A 15 24.03 22.47 -5.86
C VAL A 15 24.40 21.33 -4.92
N LYS A 16 23.55 21.07 -3.92
CA LYS A 16 23.81 20.07 -2.89
C LYS A 16 22.53 19.59 -2.23
N VAL A 17 22.49 18.30 -1.91
CA VAL A 17 21.45 17.71 -1.05
C VAL A 17 22.04 17.47 0.32
N LEU A 18 21.47 18.10 1.33
CA LEU A 18 21.84 17.98 2.74
C LEU A 18 21.08 16.83 3.41
N GLY A 19 21.44 16.52 4.66
CA GLY A 19 20.81 15.44 5.43
C GLY A 19 21.63 14.15 5.37
N HIS A 20 21.18 13.13 6.09
CA HIS A 20 21.85 11.83 6.22
C HIS A 20 20.84 10.68 6.14
N GLY A 21 21.32 9.47 5.80
CA GLY A 21 20.52 8.23 5.81
C GLY A 21 19.48 8.14 4.69
N GLY A 22 18.37 7.50 4.99
CA GLY A 22 17.33 7.14 4.01
C GLY A 22 16.69 8.33 3.27
N PHE A 23 16.59 9.48 3.93
CA PHE A 23 16.05 10.70 3.31
C PHE A 23 16.89 11.13 2.11
N ARG A 24 18.19 11.30 2.32
CA ARG A 24 19.11 11.80 1.28
C ARG A 24 19.15 10.85 0.07
N LYS A 25 19.27 9.56 0.35
CA LYS A 25 19.26 8.54 -0.72
C LYS A 25 17.99 8.63 -1.55
N ARG A 26 16.82 8.64 -0.90
CA ARG A 26 15.53 8.70 -1.57
C ARG A 26 15.39 9.93 -2.47
N ILE A 27 15.84 11.09 -2.00
CA ILE A 27 15.81 12.36 -2.76
C ILE A 27 16.71 12.27 -3.99
N ILE A 28 17.91 11.71 -3.85
CA ILE A 28 18.86 11.55 -4.96
C ILE A 28 18.36 10.50 -5.97
N GLU A 29 17.82 9.37 -5.51
CA GLU A 29 17.18 8.35 -6.37
C GLU A 29 16.00 8.92 -7.18
N MET A 30 15.34 9.94 -6.63
CA MET A 30 14.30 10.71 -7.32
C MET A 30 14.88 11.76 -8.29
N GLY A 31 16.20 11.81 -8.49
CA GLY A 31 16.85 12.67 -9.44
C GLY A 31 17.21 14.07 -8.94
N PHE A 32 17.09 14.36 -7.65
CA PHE A 32 17.62 15.62 -7.08
C PHE A 32 19.15 15.54 -6.96
N ILE A 33 19.83 15.63 -8.08
CA ILE A 33 21.28 15.54 -8.18
C ILE A 33 21.91 16.90 -8.50
N ARG A 34 23.19 17.04 -8.21
CA ARG A 34 23.95 18.25 -8.48
C ARG A 34 23.93 18.61 -9.97
N GLY A 35 23.66 19.87 -10.30
CA GLY A 35 23.60 20.37 -11.67
C GLY A 35 22.24 20.20 -12.35
N GLN A 36 21.25 19.54 -11.72
CA GLN A 36 19.94 19.36 -12.30
C GLN A 36 19.07 20.61 -12.09
N GLU A 37 18.34 21.01 -13.15
CA GLU A 37 17.36 22.09 -13.07
C GLU A 37 16.06 21.58 -12.40
N VAL A 38 15.55 22.35 -11.46
CA VAL A 38 14.28 22.15 -10.77
C VAL A 38 13.39 23.38 -10.88
N GLU A 39 12.11 23.20 -11.17
CA GLU A 39 11.12 24.27 -11.32
C GLU A 39 9.98 24.07 -10.29
N VAL A 40 9.58 25.14 -9.61
CA VAL A 40 8.43 25.11 -8.70
C VAL A 40 7.14 25.28 -9.49
N LEU A 41 6.28 24.28 -9.50
CA LEU A 41 5.03 24.30 -10.26
C LEU A 41 3.83 24.83 -9.47
N LEU A 42 3.62 24.31 -8.26
CA LEU A 42 2.41 24.55 -7.49
C LEU A 42 2.62 24.21 -6.01
N ASN A 43 2.00 25.00 -5.13
CA ASN A 43 1.87 24.67 -3.72
C ASN A 43 0.52 24.01 -3.44
N ALA A 44 0.47 23.01 -2.55
CA ALA A 44 -0.78 22.41 -2.07
C ALA A 44 -1.70 23.49 -1.47
N PRO A 45 -3.04 23.27 -1.38
CA PRO A 45 -3.99 24.22 -0.82
C PRO A 45 -3.60 24.75 0.57
N LEU A 46 -2.97 23.92 1.40
CA LEU A 46 -2.45 24.28 2.73
C LEU A 46 -1.01 24.81 2.70
N GLN A 47 -0.48 25.16 1.51
CA GLN A 47 0.89 25.63 1.24
C GLN A 47 1.99 24.58 1.48
N ASP A 48 1.64 23.35 1.79
CA ASP A 48 2.55 22.23 2.00
C ASP A 48 1.80 20.92 1.72
N PRO A 49 2.36 19.97 0.92
CA PRO A 49 3.66 20.00 0.23
C PRO A 49 3.70 20.90 -1.02
N VAL A 50 4.91 21.08 -1.57
CA VAL A 50 5.18 21.84 -2.79
C VAL A 50 5.46 20.88 -3.95
N LYS A 51 4.92 21.20 -5.12
CA LYS A 51 5.10 20.42 -6.35
C LYS A 51 6.23 21.00 -7.18
N TYR A 52 7.20 20.17 -7.51
CA TYR A 52 8.36 20.49 -8.32
C TYR A 52 8.35 19.71 -9.62
N LYS A 53 8.95 20.27 -10.64
CA LYS A 53 9.28 19.59 -11.89
C LYS A 53 10.78 19.34 -11.96
N LEU A 54 11.15 18.10 -12.21
CA LEU A 54 12.53 17.65 -12.27
C LEU A 54 12.66 16.57 -13.34
N MET A 55 13.69 16.58 -14.19
CA MET A 55 13.94 15.56 -15.22
C MET A 55 12.69 15.18 -16.05
N GLY A 56 11.80 16.15 -16.31
CA GLY A 56 10.60 15.94 -17.12
C GLY A 56 9.40 15.29 -16.41
N TYR A 57 9.47 14.97 -15.13
CA TYR A 57 8.35 14.48 -14.32
C TYR A 57 8.05 15.39 -13.12
N GLU A 58 6.93 15.12 -12.44
CA GLU A 58 6.45 15.94 -11.35
C GLU A 58 6.55 15.19 -10.02
N VAL A 59 7.15 15.84 -9.03
CA VAL A 59 7.37 15.31 -7.69
C VAL A 59 6.92 16.33 -6.65
N SER A 60 6.40 15.88 -5.52
CA SER A 60 6.06 16.74 -4.40
C SER A 60 6.95 16.46 -3.19
N LEU A 61 7.42 17.54 -2.56
CA LEU A 61 8.19 17.51 -1.32
C LEU A 61 7.53 18.44 -0.30
N ARG A 62 7.66 18.08 0.98
CA ARG A 62 7.30 19.00 2.07
C ARG A 62 8.34 20.11 2.19
N HIS A 63 7.94 21.25 2.77
CA HIS A 63 8.87 22.35 3.01
C HIS A 63 10.11 21.92 3.81
N GLN A 64 9.94 21.12 4.86
CA GLN A 64 11.03 20.59 5.66
C GLN A 64 12.01 19.73 4.87
N GLU A 65 11.53 19.00 3.87
CA GLU A 65 12.34 18.17 2.97
C GLU A 65 13.06 19.03 1.94
N ALA A 66 12.37 20.02 1.36
CA ALA A 66 12.93 20.98 0.44
C ALA A 66 13.99 21.89 1.09
N ASP A 67 13.92 22.12 2.40
CA ASP A 67 14.93 22.85 3.19
C ASP A 67 16.31 22.17 3.19
N ASN A 68 16.35 20.87 2.91
CA ASN A 68 17.58 20.09 2.83
C ASN A 68 18.21 20.09 1.41
N ILE A 69 17.66 20.84 0.46
CA ILE A 69 18.18 20.92 -0.90
C ILE A 69 18.62 22.36 -1.16
N GLU A 70 19.93 22.52 -1.42
CA GLU A 70 20.52 23.80 -1.78
C GLU A 70 20.47 24.00 -3.30
N VAL A 71 20.00 25.18 -3.71
CA VAL A 71 19.87 25.56 -5.12
C VAL A 71 20.47 26.95 -5.36
N VAL A 72 20.90 27.20 -6.62
CA VAL A 72 21.26 28.53 -7.13
C VAL A 72 20.28 28.91 -8.24
N SER A 73 20.09 30.20 -8.50
CA SER A 73 19.24 30.66 -9.59
C SER A 73 19.72 30.11 -10.92
N ALA A 74 18.80 29.72 -11.80
CA ALA A 74 19.13 29.16 -13.12
C ALA A 74 19.87 30.15 -14.05
N GLU A 75 19.93 31.45 -13.68
CA GLU A 75 20.67 32.46 -14.41
C GLU A 75 22.19 32.48 -14.07
N THR A 76 22.62 31.71 -13.06
CA THR A 76 24.02 31.64 -12.64
C THR A 76 24.73 30.55 -13.44
N PRO A 77 25.88 30.84 -14.13
CA PRO A 77 26.61 29.81 -14.89
C PRO A 77 27.15 28.75 -13.90
N PHE A 78 26.74 27.51 -14.11
CA PHE A 78 27.16 26.35 -13.32
C PHE A 78 27.96 25.38 -14.20
N GLU A 79 29.25 25.15 -13.90
CA GLU A 79 30.07 24.14 -14.58
C GLU A 79 29.72 22.74 -14.05
N ALA A 80 29.02 21.95 -14.88
CA ALA A 80 28.81 20.54 -14.62
C ALA A 80 30.10 19.76 -14.87
N THR A 81 30.56 19.00 -13.91
CA THR A 81 31.70 18.09 -14.06
C THR A 81 31.31 16.96 -15.02
N THR A 82 31.78 17.01 -16.25
CA THR A 82 31.58 15.96 -17.27
C THR A 82 32.58 14.83 -17.00
N PHE A 83 32.09 13.68 -16.56
CA PHE A 83 32.89 12.46 -16.50
C PHE A 83 32.98 11.85 -17.89
N ASN A 84 34.12 12.05 -18.57
CA ASN A 84 34.36 11.52 -19.90
C ASN A 84 35.37 10.36 -19.84
N ASN A 85 35.04 9.21 -19.33
CA ASN A 85 35.87 8.03 -19.54
C ASN A 85 35.07 6.72 -19.38
N LEU A 86 34.62 6.18 -20.49
CA LEU A 86 34.15 4.81 -20.63
C LEU A 86 35.37 3.88 -20.76
N ALA A 87 35.80 3.23 -19.69
CA ALA A 87 36.82 2.19 -19.79
C ALA A 87 36.15 0.82 -19.97
N THR A 88 36.38 0.20 -21.10
CA THR A 88 36.05 -1.22 -21.32
C THR A 88 37.23 -2.07 -20.89
N ASP A 89 37.07 -2.83 -19.82
CA ASP A 89 38.12 -3.77 -19.40
C ASP A 89 38.09 -5.03 -20.29
N LYS A 90 39.28 -5.43 -20.78
CA LYS A 90 39.47 -6.55 -21.69
C LYS A 90 39.73 -7.89 -20.98
N ASN A 91 39.74 -7.91 -19.67
CA ASN A 91 40.05 -9.11 -18.93
C ASN A 91 38.79 -9.99 -18.72
N ARG A 92 38.63 -10.99 -19.58
CA ARG A 92 37.72 -12.10 -19.38
C ARG A 92 38.22 -12.91 -18.17
N HIS A 93 37.45 -12.96 -17.08
CA HIS A 93 37.68 -13.90 -16.00
C HIS A 93 37.11 -15.26 -16.35
N GLU A 94 37.91 -16.32 -16.08
CA GLU A 94 37.62 -17.73 -16.34
C GLU A 94 36.37 -18.27 -15.63
N ASP A 95 35.84 -17.55 -14.63
CA ASP A 95 34.69 -18.00 -13.81
C ASP A 95 33.35 -18.10 -14.56
N ASP A 96 33.23 -17.46 -15.74
CA ASP A 96 32.00 -17.49 -16.55
C ASP A 96 31.89 -18.81 -17.40
N TYR A 97 32.95 -19.58 -17.55
CA TYR A 97 32.96 -20.75 -18.41
C TYR A 97 32.26 -21.98 -17.83
N ILE A 98 32.37 -22.21 -16.53
CA ILE A 98 31.81 -23.41 -15.86
C ILE A 98 30.27 -23.40 -15.83
N ARG A 99 29.66 -22.24 -15.75
CA ARG A 99 28.19 -22.08 -15.83
C ARG A 99 27.64 -22.26 -17.25
N HIS A 100 28.40 -21.96 -18.27
CA HIS A 100 27.94 -22.04 -19.67
C HIS A 100 27.72 -23.47 -20.17
N GLU A 101 28.50 -24.45 -19.76
CA GLU A 101 28.35 -25.85 -20.20
C GLU A 101 27.16 -26.56 -19.55
N ALA A 102 26.86 -26.27 -18.28
CA ALA A 102 25.74 -26.87 -17.56
C ALA A 102 24.38 -26.33 -18.01
N MET A 103 24.30 -25.13 -18.63
CA MET A 103 23.04 -24.50 -19.04
C MET A 103 22.56 -24.92 -20.43
N LYS A 104 23.41 -25.40 -21.32
CA LYS A 104 23.06 -25.73 -22.72
C LYS A 104 22.03 -26.86 -22.88
N GLU A 105 21.77 -27.66 -21.86
CA GLU A 105 20.82 -28.77 -21.93
C GLU A 105 19.42 -28.51 -21.35
N ARG A 106 19.19 -27.37 -20.65
CA ARG A 106 17.88 -27.08 -20.06
C ARG A 106 17.04 -26.22 -21.00
N ARG A 107 15.83 -26.69 -21.33
CA ARG A 107 14.83 -25.92 -22.08
C ARG A 107 13.94 -25.04 -21.19
N THR A 108 14.17 -24.99 -19.90
CA THR A 108 13.43 -24.19 -18.91
C THR A 108 14.33 -23.03 -18.46
N ILE A 109 13.82 -21.79 -18.62
CA ILE A 109 14.52 -20.55 -18.26
C ILE A 109 13.79 -19.88 -17.11
N ASN A 110 14.48 -19.64 -15.99
CA ASN A 110 13.94 -18.89 -14.85
C ASN A 110 14.17 -17.40 -15.08
N VAL A 111 13.09 -16.63 -15.16
CA VAL A 111 13.12 -15.20 -15.50
C VAL A 111 12.49 -14.39 -14.36
N ALA A 112 13.23 -13.43 -13.82
CA ALA A 112 12.69 -12.46 -12.87
C ALA A 112 12.36 -11.14 -13.58
N LEU A 113 11.18 -10.59 -13.31
CA LEU A 113 10.76 -9.27 -13.81
C LEU A 113 11.10 -8.21 -12.75
N VAL A 114 11.95 -7.27 -13.11
CA VAL A 114 12.39 -6.14 -12.26
C VAL A 114 12.05 -4.83 -12.96
N GLY A 115 11.95 -3.75 -12.22
CA GLY A 115 11.74 -2.40 -12.77
C GLY A 115 10.99 -1.49 -11.81
N ASN A 116 10.95 -0.21 -12.14
CA ASN A 116 10.33 0.80 -11.30
C ASN A 116 8.83 0.55 -11.08
N PRO A 117 8.24 1.07 -9.99
CA PRO A 117 6.78 1.09 -9.84
C PRO A 117 6.12 1.73 -11.08
N ASN A 118 5.00 1.18 -11.51
CA ASN A 118 4.19 1.67 -12.65
C ASN A 118 4.85 1.59 -14.05
N CYS A 119 6.01 0.96 -14.21
CA CYS A 119 6.63 0.75 -15.51
C CYS A 119 5.94 -0.33 -16.38
N GLY A 120 4.97 -1.08 -15.83
CA GLY A 120 4.17 -2.07 -16.54
C GLY A 120 4.62 -3.53 -16.39
N LYS A 121 5.40 -3.90 -15.37
CA LYS A 121 5.83 -5.28 -15.07
C LYS A 121 4.69 -6.28 -15.06
N THR A 122 3.69 -6.03 -14.21
CA THR A 122 2.51 -6.89 -14.08
C THR A 122 1.71 -6.98 -15.38
N SER A 123 1.77 -5.95 -16.24
CA SER A 123 1.16 -6.02 -17.58
C SER A 123 1.89 -7.00 -18.49
N LEU A 124 3.22 -7.00 -18.46
CA LEU A 124 4.04 -8.01 -19.17
C LEU A 124 3.77 -9.41 -18.64
N PHE A 125 3.78 -9.57 -17.31
CA PHE A 125 3.52 -10.82 -16.64
C PHE A 125 2.17 -11.42 -17.06
N ASN A 126 1.09 -10.63 -16.98
CA ASN A 126 -0.25 -11.04 -17.38
C ASN A 126 -0.36 -11.35 -18.89
N TYR A 127 0.37 -10.61 -19.72
CA TYR A 127 0.39 -10.87 -21.18
C TYR A 127 1.07 -12.21 -21.48
N ALA A 128 2.22 -12.46 -20.86
CA ALA A 128 3.03 -13.65 -21.11
C ALA A 128 2.40 -14.94 -20.53
N SER A 129 1.78 -14.84 -19.35
CA SER A 129 1.15 -15.96 -18.66
C SER A 129 -0.26 -16.31 -19.14
N GLY A 130 -0.83 -15.56 -20.06
CA GLY A 130 -2.22 -15.74 -20.50
C GLY A 130 -3.25 -15.60 -19.36
N ALA A 131 -2.94 -14.79 -18.34
CA ALA A 131 -3.74 -14.53 -17.14
C ALA A 131 -3.91 -15.74 -16.17
N HIS A 132 -3.02 -16.72 -16.20
CA HIS A 132 -3.02 -17.90 -15.32
C HIS A 132 -1.88 -17.93 -14.30
N GLY A 133 -1.54 -16.78 -13.71
CA GLY A 133 -0.52 -16.71 -12.65
C GLY A 133 -1.02 -17.24 -11.31
N HIS A 134 -0.23 -18.08 -10.63
CA HIS A 134 -0.46 -18.48 -9.24
C HIS A 134 0.27 -17.51 -8.30
N VAL A 135 -0.44 -17.00 -7.28
CA VAL A 135 0.17 -16.18 -6.22
C VAL A 135 0.84 -17.11 -5.22
N GLY A 136 2.15 -17.07 -5.15
CA GLY A 136 2.92 -17.77 -4.13
C GLY A 136 3.20 -16.84 -2.94
N ASN A 137 2.70 -17.17 -1.75
CA ASN A 137 3.06 -16.46 -0.52
C ASN A 137 4.31 -17.12 0.07
N TYR A 138 5.41 -16.38 0.14
CA TYR A 138 6.59 -16.84 0.85
C TYR A 138 6.49 -16.51 2.34
N SER A 139 6.78 -17.50 3.17
CA SER A 139 6.76 -17.38 4.64
C SER A 139 7.88 -16.45 5.12
N GLY A 140 7.52 -15.31 5.71
CA GLY A 140 8.45 -14.43 6.40
C GLY A 140 8.43 -12.95 5.98
N VAL A 141 7.96 -12.61 4.78
CA VAL A 141 7.85 -11.23 4.30
C VAL A 141 6.46 -11.00 3.74
N THR A 142 5.85 -9.87 4.06
CA THR A 142 4.50 -9.47 3.58
C THR A 142 4.51 -8.99 2.12
N VAL A 143 5.44 -9.50 1.30
CA VAL A 143 5.61 -9.09 -0.10
C VAL A 143 5.29 -10.29 -0.97
N ASP A 144 4.25 -10.17 -1.79
CA ASP A 144 3.80 -11.23 -2.68
C ASP A 144 4.58 -11.17 -4.01
N ALA A 145 5.39 -12.19 -4.32
CA ALA A 145 5.84 -12.44 -5.67
C ALA A 145 4.85 -13.38 -6.37
N THR A 146 4.53 -13.09 -7.61
CA THR A 146 3.63 -13.92 -8.40
C THR A 146 4.44 -14.73 -9.40
N GLU A 147 4.23 -16.05 -9.42
CA GLU A 147 4.91 -16.96 -10.35
C GLU A 147 3.94 -17.42 -11.44
N ALA A 148 4.43 -17.53 -12.66
CA ALA A 148 3.68 -18.03 -13.81
C ALA A 148 4.58 -18.77 -14.78
N HIS A 149 3.97 -19.64 -15.59
CA HIS A 149 4.66 -20.38 -16.64
C HIS A 149 4.21 -19.89 -18.01
N ALA A 150 5.14 -19.72 -18.91
CA ALA A 150 4.89 -19.39 -20.30
C ALA A 150 5.72 -20.29 -21.23
N SER A 151 5.15 -20.73 -22.35
CA SER A 151 5.87 -21.53 -23.36
C SER A 151 5.94 -20.74 -24.66
N MET A 152 7.17 -20.44 -25.10
CA MET A 152 7.43 -19.71 -26.34
C MET A 152 8.71 -20.21 -27.02
N PHE A 153 8.71 -20.30 -28.35
CA PHE A 153 9.89 -20.66 -29.15
C PHE A 153 10.55 -22.00 -28.78
N GLY A 154 9.79 -22.95 -28.19
CA GLY A 154 10.30 -24.24 -27.75
C GLY A 154 11.01 -24.22 -26.40
N TYR A 155 10.98 -23.09 -25.68
CA TYR A 155 11.43 -22.94 -24.30
C TYR A 155 10.26 -22.77 -23.34
N GLU A 156 10.41 -23.24 -22.12
CA GLU A 156 9.52 -23.00 -21.00
C GLU A 156 10.12 -21.88 -20.12
N PHE A 157 9.33 -20.87 -19.82
CA PHE A 157 9.73 -19.74 -18.99
C PHE A 157 9.00 -19.80 -17.66
N ASN A 158 9.76 -19.84 -16.57
CA ASN A 158 9.25 -19.63 -15.23
C ASN A 158 9.39 -18.14 -14.90
N LEU A 159 8.30 -17.40 -14.97
CA LEU A 159 8.28 -15.97 -14.75
C LEU A 159 7.98 -15.66 -13.29
N THR A 160 8.79 -14.84 -12.66
CA THR A 160 8.55 -14.31 -11.32
C THR A 160 8.37 -12.79 -11.40
N ASP A 161 7.18 -12.28 -11.08
CA ASP A 161 6.92 -10.83 -10.99
C ASP A 161 7.37 -10.34 -9.61
N LEU A 162 8.45 -9.54 -9.58
CA LEU A 162 8.98 -8.96 -8.36
C LEU A 162 8.34 -7.58 -8.09
N PRO A 163 8.28 -7.15 -6.82
CA PRO A 163 7.79 -5.82 -6.47
C PRO A 163 8.49 -4.71 -7.25
N GLY A 164 7.77 -3.60 -7.47
CA GLY A 164 8.36 -2.41 -8.09
C GLY A 164 9.34 -1.74 -7.17
N THR A 165 10.55 -1.48 -7.66
CA THR A 165 11.59 -0.81 -6.89
C THR A 165 12.32 0.23 -7.74
N TYR A 166 12.73 1.34 -7.11
CA TYR A 166 13.53 2.36 -7.78
C TYR A 166 15.02 2.11 -7.67
N SER A 167 15.42 1.37 -6.63
CA SER A 167 16.80 1.00 -6.36
C SER A 167 16.89 -0.33 -5.62
N LEU A 168 18.09 -0.84 -5.44
CA LEU A 168 18.41 -2.04 -4.66
C LEU A 168 19.13 -1.66 -3.35
N SER A 169 18.79 -0.51 -2.77
CA SER A 169 19.44 0.06 -1.59
C SER A 169 18.90 -0.47 -0.25
N CYS A 170 17.84 -1.30 -0.27
CA CYS A 170 17.27 -2.00 0.90
C CYS A 170 16.68 -1.12 2.01
N TYR A 171 16.13 0.04 1.65
CA TYR A 171 15.38 0.88 2.59
C TYR A 171 13.93 0.45 2.77
N SER A 172 13.34 -0.16 1.74
CA SER A 172 12.00 -0.73 1.82
C SER A 172 12.05 -2.26 1.88
N PRO A 173 11.05 -2.91 2.49
CA PRO A 173 10.93 -4.37 2.47
C PRO A 173 10.88 -4.94 1.04
N GLU A 174 10.30 -4.18 0.12
CA GLU A 174 10.20 -4.52 -1.29
C GLU A 174 11.59 -4.53 -1.97
N GLU A 175 12.40 -3.51 -1.72
CA GLU A 175 13.78 -3.42 -2.24
C GLU A 175 14.65 -4.55 -1.70
N LEU A 176 14.53 -4.83 -0.40
CA LEU A 176 15.22 -5.94 0.24
C LEU A 176 14.85 -7.26 -0.41
N TYR A 177 13.55 -7.52 -0.58
CA TYR A 177 13.05 -8.75 -1.19
C TYR A 177 13.55 -8.94 -2.62
N VAL A 178 13.54 -7.87 -3.43
CA VAL A 178 14.07 -7.91 -4.81
C VAL A 178 15.55 -8.25 -4.79
N ARG A 179 16.35 -7.63 -3.93
CA ARG A 179 17.78 -7.90 -3.80
C ARG A 179 18.06 -9.34 -3.38
N GLU A 180 17.40 -9.84 -2.32
CA GLU A 180 17.52 -11.22 -1.85
C GLU A 180 17.14 -12.22 -2.95
N HIS A 181 16.05 -11.98 -3.67
CA HIS A 181 15.63 -12.84 -4.75
C HIS A 181 16.68 -12.91 -5.87
N LEU A 182 17.28 -11.79 -6.25
CA LEU A 182 18.30 -11.72 -7.30
C LEU A 182 19.62 -12.38 -6.86
N THR A 183 19.97 -12.34 -5.58
CA THR A 183 21.21 -12.88 -5.05
C THR A 183 21.10 -14.34 -4.60
N GLU A 184 20.01 -14.73 -3.95
CA GLU A 184 19.84 -16.09 -3.42
C GLU A 184 19.24 -17.06 -4.44
N LYS A 185 18.18 -16.65 -5.16
CA LYS A 185 17.53 -17.51 -6.17
C LYS A 185 18.21 -17.47 -7.53
N MET A 186 19.04 -16.47 -7.81
CA MET A 186 19.85 -16.34 -9.02
C MET A 186 19.08 -16.72 -10.30
N PRO A 187 18.14 -15.89 -10.76
CA PRO A 187 17.41 -16.17 -11.99
C PRO A 187 18.38 -16.28 -13.18
N ASP A 188 18.05 -17.11 -14.17
CA ASP A 188 18.89 -17.31 -15.35
C ASP A 188 19.02 -16.02 -16.17
N VAL A 189 17.92 -15.25 -16.30
CA VAL A 189 17.88 -13.95 -16.97
C VAL A 189 16.91 -13.02 -16.22
N VAL A 190 17.26 -11.75 -16.11
CA VAL A 190 16.39 -10.69 -15.58
C VAL A 190 15.81 -9.88 -16.73
N ILE A 191 14.50 -9.68 -16.75
CA ILE A 191 13.88 -8.67 -17.60
C ILE A 191 13.69 -7.40 -16.79
N ASN A 192 14.44 -6.37 -17.09
CA ASN A 192 14.30 -5.04 -16.50
C ASN A 192 13.32 -4.22 -17.33
N VAL A 193 12.14 -3.94 -16.76
CA VAL A 193 11.09 -3.16 -17.43
C VAL A 193 11.29 -1.67 -17.14
N ILE A 194 11.54 -0.90 -18.18
CA ILE A 194 11.87 0.52 -18.16
C ILE A 194 10.69 1.31 -18.76
N ASP A 195 10.23 2.33 -18.04
CA ASP A 195 9.30 3.31 -18.61
C ASP A 195 10.07 4.26 -19.53
N SER A 196 9.85 4.12 -20.84
CA SER A 196 10.52 4.93 -21.87
C SER A 196 10.20 6.42 -21.77
N SER A 197 9.11 6.79 -21.11
CA SER A 197 8.74 8.19 -20.91
C SER A 197 9.63 8.91 -19.89
N ASN A 198 10.41 8.16 -19.09
CA ASN A 198 11.30 8.67 -18.04
C ASN A 198 12.61 7.89 -18.01
N LEU A 199 13.33 7.85 -19.15
CA LEU A 199 14.53 7.03 -19.34
C LEU A 199 15.63 7.33 -18.31
N GLU A 200 15.98 8.60 -18.10
CA GLU A 200 17.07 9.00 -17.20
C GLU A 200 16.95 8.37 -15.83
N ARG A 201 15.76 8.42 -15.27
CA ARG A 201 15.48 7.89 -13.93
C ARG A 201 15.42 6.36 -13.90
N ASN A 202 14.75 5.76 -14.88
CA ASN A 202 14.57 4.31 -14.91
C ASN A 202 15.88 3.57 -15.19
N LEU A 203 16.82 4.19 -15.89
CA LEU A 203 18.15 3.64 -16.15
C LEU A 203 19.03 3.57 -14.88
N TYR A 204 18.68 4.27 -13.80
CA TYR A 204 19.41 4.18 -12.54
C TYR A 204 19.37 2.74 -11.95
N LEU A 205 18.20 2.11 -11.93
CA LEU A 205 18.08 0.70 -11.54
C LEU A 205 18.88 -0.22 -12.48
N THR A 206 18.92 0.10 -13.78
CA THR A 206 19.75 -0.63 -14.77
C THR A 206 21.22 -0.59 -14.39
N THR A 207 21.76 0.56 -13.96
CA THR A 207 23.15 0.67 -13.52
C THR A 207 23.46 -0.20 -12.30
N GLN A 208 22.51 -0.34 -11.38
CA GLN A 208 22.69 -1.21 -10.22
C GLN A 208 22.67 -2.70 -10.60
N LEU A 209 21.82 -3.10 -11.55
CA LEU A 209 21.83 -4.47 -12.10
C LEU A 209 23.11 -4.78 -12.86
N VAL A 210 23.68 -3.79 -13.58
CA VAL A 210 25.00 -3.90 -14.23
C VAL A 210 26.09 -4.13 -13.17
N ASP A 211 26.09 -3.35 -12.08
CA ASP A 211 27.05 -3.52 -10.97
C ASP A 211 26.98 -4.93 -10.33
N MET A 212 25.79 -5.53 -10.26
CA MET A 212 25.59 -6.89 -9.77
C MET A 212 26.08 -7.98 -10.74
N ASN A 213 26.44 -7.62 -11.96
CA ASN A 213 26.83 -8.54 -13.05
C ASN A 213 25.74 -9.57 -13.38
N ILE A 214 24.48 -9.14 -13.42
CA ILE A 214 23.34 -10.00 -13.71
C ILE A 214 23.08 -10.02 -15.21
N ARG A 215 22.80 -11.20 -15.77
CA ARG A 215 22.33 -11.34 -17.17
C ARG A 215 20.96 -10.73 -17.29
N MET A 216 20.81 -9.72 -18.13
CA MET A 216 19.53 -9.04 -18.26
C MET A 216 19.19 -8.66 -19.69
N VAL A 217 17.89 -8.42 -19.90
CA VAL A 217 17.32 -7.78 -21.09
C VAL A 217 16.47 -6.61 -20.62
N CYS A 218 16.60 -5.45 -21.24
CA CYS A 218 15.81 -4.28 -20.92
C CYS A 218 14.60 -4.17 -21.86
N ALA A 219 13.39 -4.12 -21.30
CA ALA A 219 12.17 -3.86 -22.04
C ALA A 219 11.83 -2.37 -21.93
N LEU A 220 12.00 -1.61 -23.00
CA LEU A 220 11.62 -0.20 -23.10
C LEU A 220 10.10 -0.11 -23.31
N ASN A 221 9.35 -0.14 -22.23
CA ASN A 221 7.89 -0.16 -22.26
C ASN A 221 7.30 1.24 -22.48
N MET A 222 6.01 1.31 -22.86
CA MET A 222 5.33 2.56 -23.24
C MET A 222 6.02 3.27 -24.42
N TYR A 223 6.70 2.51 -25.28
CA TYR A 223 7.44 3.05 -26.41
C TYR A 223 6.53 3.73 -27.44
N ASP A 224 5.28 3.31 -27.53
CA ASP A 224 4.23 3.98 -28.30
C ASP A 224 3.91 5.39 -27.79
N GLU A 225 4.03 5.64 -26.47
CA GLU A 225 3.90 6.99 -25.90
C GLU A 225 5.15 7.83 -26.16
N PHE A 226 6.33 7.20 -26.07
CA PHE A 226 7.62 7.82 -26.35
C PHE A 226 7.67 8.36 -27.79
N GLU A 227 7.32 7.55 -28.78
CA GLU A 227 7.25 7.97 -30.18
C GLU A 227 6.19 9.05 -30.42
N ARG A 228 5.01 8.93 -29.80
CA ARG A 228 3.95 9.96 -29.91
C ARG A 228 4.37 11.33 -29.38
N ARG A 229 5.24 11.37 -28.37
CA ARG A 229 5.83 12.63 -27.86
C ARG A 229 6.84 13.24 -28.84
N GLY A 230 7.32 12.46 -29.81
CA GLY A 230 8.40 12.85 -30.72
C GLY A 230 9.77 12.70 -30.07
N ASP A 231 9.87 11.90 -29.01
CA ASP A 231 11.12 11.56 -28.38
C ASP A 231 11.88 10.58 -29.26
N HIS A 232 13.20 10.70 -29.33
CA HIS A 232 14.07 9.83 -30.14
C HIS A 232 15.29 9.40 -29.36
N VAL A 233 15.68 8.13 -29.48
CA VAL A 233 16.93 7.57 -28.97
C VAL A 233 17.42 6.47 -29.91
N ASN A 234 18.73 6.38 -30.12
CA ASN A 234 19.34 5.25 -30.86
C ASN A 234 19.47 4.06 -29.90
N ILE A 235 18.59 3.05 -30.06
CA ILE A 235 18.49 1.88 -29.19
C ILE A 235 19.74 0.99 -29.29
N ASP A 236 20.32 0.83 -30.50
CA ASP A 236 21.51 0.01 -30.71
C ASP A 236 22.72 0.62 -29.99
N THR A 237 22.88 1.93 -30.07
CA THR A 237 23.92 2.66 -29.34
C THR A 237 23.71 2.52 -27.85
N LEU A 238 22.47 2.70 -27.35
CA LEU A 238 22.15 2.59 -25.94
C LEU A 238 22.38 1.15 -25.44
N SER A 239 21.97 0.14 -26.20
CA SER A 239 22.22 -1.28 -25.89
C SER A 239 23.73 -1.59 -25.82
N THR A 240 24.52 -1.01 -26.69
CA THR A 240 25.98 -1.16 -26.70
C THR A 240 26.63 -0.51 -25.47
N LEU A 241 26.18 0.67 -25.10
CA LEU A 241 26.72 1.45 -23.99
C LEU A 241 26.38 0.81 -22.63
N PHE A 242 25.19 0.20 -22.49
CA PHE A 242 24.81 -0.54 -21.28
C PHE A 242 25.20 -2.02 -21.29
N GLY A 243 25.74 -2.54 -22.39
CA GLY A 243 26.13 -3.94 -22.52
C GLY A 243 24.97 -4.93 -22.42
N THR A 244 23.74 -4.50 -22.69
CA THR A 244 22.53 -5.31 -22.59
C THR A 244 21.56 -4.98 -23.71
N PRO A 245 20.86 -5.99 -24.29
CA PRO A 245 19.86 -5.71 -25.31
C PRO A 245 18.69 -4.91 -24.75
N MET A 246 18.32 -3.84 -25.44
CA MET A 246 17.16 -3.00 -25.13
C MET A 246 16.11 -3.17 -26.22
N ILE A 247 14.90 -3.58 -25.84
CA ILE A 247 13.82 -3.93 -26.77
C ILE A 247 12.65 -2.97 -26.59
N PRO A 248 12.27 -2.20 -27.63
CA PRO A 248 11.06 -1.38 -27.61
C PRO A 248 9.81 -2.23 -27.41
N THR A 249 8.98 -1.90 -26.44
CA THR A 249 7.78 -2.66 -26.12
C THR A 249 6.60 -1.75 -25.80
N SER A 250 5.39 -2.24 -26.08
CA SER A 250 4.15 -1.69 -25.56
C SER A 250 3.25 -2.86 -25.16
N PHE A 251 3.21 -3.16 -23.88
CA PHE A 251 2.48 -4.31 -23.38
C PHE A 251 0.96 -4.16 -23.54
N LYS A 252 0.49 -2.93 -23.70
CA LYS A 252 -0.92 -2.65 -24.01
C LYS A 252 -1.32 -3.18 -25.39
N SER A 253 -0.45 -3.08 -26.39
CA SER A 253 -0.67 -3.55 -27.76
C SER A 253 -0.05 -4.91 -28.05
N GLY A 254 0.83 -5.41 -27.17
CA GLY A 254 1.64 -6.62 -27.40
C GLY A 254 2.85 -6.39 -28.32
N MET A 255 3.15 -5.13 -28.69
CA MET A 255 4.29 -4.78 -29.52
C MET A 255 5.61 -5.15 -28.82
N GLY A 256 6.55 -5.76 -29.54
CA GLY A 256 7.90 -6.06 -29.07
C GLY A 256 8.02 -7.23 -28.08
N VAL A 257 6.91 -7.85 -27.65
CA VAL A 257 6.96 -8.93 -26.63
C VAL A 257 7.64 -10.18 -27.18
N LYS A 258 7.37 -10.57 -28.41
CA LYS A 258 8.02 -11.73 -29.03
C LYS A 258 9.53 -11.51 -29.20
N GLU A 259 9.93 -10.30 -29.59
CA GLU A 259 11.31 -9.88 -29.74
C GLU A 259 12.01 -9.88 -28.38
N LEU A 260 11.33 -9.45 -27.32
CA LEU A 260 11.82 -9.48 -25.95
C LEU A 260 12.17 -10.91 -25.51
N PHE A 261 11.26 -11.87 -25.69
CA PHE A 261 11.53 -13.27 -25.32
C PHE A 261 12.58 -13.94 -26.19
N ARG A 262 12.72 -13.55 -27.47
CA ARG A 262 13.87 -13.98 -28.30
C ARG A 262 15.18 -13.43 -27.76
N ALA A 263 15.22 -12.16 -27.34
CA ALA A 263 16.41 -11.58 -26.73
C ALA A 263 16.77 -12.27 -25.41
N VAL A 264 15.77 -12.69 -24.59
CA VAL A 264 16.00 -13.47 -23.38
C VAL A 264 16.69 -14.80 -23.72
N ILE A 265 16.21 -15.52 -24.74
CA ILE A 265 16.84 -16.78 -25.19
C ILE A 265 18.28 -16.51 -25.66
N GLN A 266 18.52 -15.47 -26.46
CA GLN A 266 19.86 -15.13 -26.94
C GLN A 266 20.84 -14.77 -25.81
N VAL A 267 20.36 -14.09 -24.76
CA VAL A 267 21.17 -13.79 -23.56
C VAL A 267 21.44 -15.07 -22.77
N TYR A 268 20.43 -15.94 -22.62
CA TYR A 268 20.57 -17.24 -21.95
C TYR A 268 21.58 -18.14 -22.65
N GLU A 269 21.51 -18.23 -23.98
CA GLU A 269 22.44 -19.03 -24.81
C GLU A 269 23.82 -18.37 -25.03
N GLY A 270 24.00 -17.12 -24.60
CA GLY A 270 25.23 -16.36 -24.80
C GLY A 270 25.48 -15.94 -26.26
N THR A 271 24.43 -15.91 -27.10
CA THR A 271 24.51 -15.56 -28.52
C THR A 271 24.17 -14.09 -28.82
N SER A 272 23.80 -13.32 -27.77
CA SER A 272 23.45 -11.91 -27.92
C SER A 272 24.65 -11.05 -28.30
N LYS A 273 24.47 -10.19 -29.32
CA LYS A 273 25.48 -9.24 -29.77
C LYS A 273 25.80 -8.12 -28.78
N PHE A 274 24.82 -7.79 -27.93
CA PHE A 274 24.89 -6.67 -26.99
C PHE A 274 25.27 -7.10 -25.56
N SER A 275 25.16 -8.39 -25.24
CA SER A 275 25.51 -8.89 -23.91
C SER A 275 27.02 -8.85 -23.72
N ARG A 276 27.48 -7.86 -22.95
CA ARG A 276 28.89 -7.65 -22.60
C ARG A 276 29.00 -7.40 -21.12
N HIS A 277 30.09 -7.88 -20.53
CA HIS A 277 30.45 -7.50 -19.19
C HIS A 277 30.90 -6.02 -19.20
N LEU A 278 30.18 -5.16 -18.50
CA LEU A 278 30.42 -3.74 -18.41
C LEU A 278 30.73 -3.34 -16.97
N HIS A 279 31.75 -2.56 -16.77
CA HIS A 279 32.02 -1.87 -15.50
C HIS A 279 31.81 -0.36 -15.71
N ILE A 280 30.97 0.21 -14.85
CA ILE A 280 30.85 1.67 -14.77
C ILE A 280 32.09 2.18 -14.04
N ASN A 281 32.78 3.17 -14.60
CA ASN A 281 33.94 3.81 -13.97
C ASN A 281 33.44 4.91 -13.02
N TYR A 282 33.75 4.78 -11.73
CA TYR A 282 33.33 5.68 -10.68
C TYR A 282 34.36 6.79 -10.34
N GLY A 283 35.45 6.87 -11.10
CA GLY A 283 36.56 7.77 -10.83
C GLY A 283 37.69 7.08 -10.05
N HIS A 284 38.91 7.66 -10.16
CA HIS A 284 40.13 7.02 -9.69
C HIS A 284 40.08 6.60 -8.22
N GLU A 285 39.62 7.48 -7.32
CA GLU A 285 39.64 7.23 -5.87
C GLU A 285 38.64 6.13 -5.45
N ILE A 286 37.48 6.07 -6.10
CA ILE A 286 36.47 5.05 -5.83
C ILE A 286 36.94 3.70 -6.39
N GLU A 287 37.55 3.69 -7.59
CA GLU A 287 38.08 2.46 -8.22
C GLU A 287 39.27 1.91 -7.43
N ASP A 288 40.14 2.76 -6.92
CA ASP A 288 41.24 2.38 -6.01
C ASP A 288 40.68 1.76 -4.73
N GLY A 289 39.67 2.41 -4.11
CA GLY A 289 38.96 1.88 -2.96
C GLY A 289 38.32 0.49 -3.23
N ILE A 290 37.64 0.36 -4.37
CA ILE A 290 37.05 -0.93 -4.79
C ILE A 290 38.14 -2.01 -4.90
N SER A 291 39.26 -1.71 -5.55
CA SER A 291 40.33 -2.68 -5.78
C SER A 291 40.97 -3.14 -4.45
N HIS A 292 41.18 -2.26 -3.50
CA HIS A 292 41.69 -2.61 -2.17
C HIS A 292 40.71 -3.48 -1.38
N ILE A 293 39.42 -3.16 -1.39
CA ILE A 293 38.39 -3.96 -0.71
C ILE A 293 38.22 -5.33 -1.37
N GLN A 294 38.21 -5.40 -2.72
CA GLN A 294 38.12 -6.66 -3.47
C GLN A 294 39.23 -7.65 -3.13
N LYS A 295 40.42 -7.18 -2.76
CA LYS A 295 41.55 -8.07 -2.41
C LYS A 295 41.20 -8.97 -1.22
N TYR A 296 40.47 -8.46 -0.24
CA TYR A 296 40.00 -9.22 0.91
C TYR A 296 38.79 -10.11 0.59
N LEU A 297 37.88 -9.61 -0.23
CA LEU A 297 36.67 -10.37 -0.60
C LEU A 297 36.96 -11.55 -1.52
N LYS A 298 37.93 -11.42 -2.44
CA LYS A 298 38.36 -12.50 -3.34
C LYS A 298 39.05 -13.68 -2.61
N ALA A 299 39.53 -13.49 -1.38
CA ALA A 299 40.12 -14.53 -0.59
C ALA A 299 39.10 -15.54 0.01
N ASP A 300 37.81 -15.20 -0.02
CA ASP A 300 36.72 -16.04 0.50
C ASP A 300 35.91 -16.67 -0.65
N GLU A 301 36.09 -18.02 -0.83
CA GLU A 301 35.40 -18.77 -1.87
C GLU A 301 33.86 -18.73 -1.75
N HIS A 302 33.33 -18.69 -0.52
CA HIS A 302 31.90 -18.64 -0.30
C HIS A 302 31.29 -17.30 -0.82
N ILE A 303 32.00 -16.20 -0.62
CA ILE A 303 31.56 -14.88 -1.11
C ILE A 303 31.63 -14.83 -2.64
N THR A 304 32.73 -15.31 -3.23
CA THR A 304 32.94 -15.28 -4.69
C THR A 304 31.96 -16.15 -5.47
N GLN A 305 31.42 -17.23 -4.87
CA GLN A 305 30.42 -18.09 -5.51
C GLN A 305 29.01 -17.45 -5.58
N HIS A 306 28.67 -16.55 -4.65
CA HIS A 306 27.31 -16.02 -4.53
C HIS A 306 27.18 -14.56 -4.91
N TYR A 307 28.25 -13.77 -4.82
CA TYR A 307 28.22 -12.33 -5.06
C TYR A 307 29.39 -11.84 -5.92
N SER A 308 29.13 -10.84 -6.75
CA SER A 308 30.19 -10.06 -7.36
C SER A 308 30.97 -9.29 -6.27
N THR A 309 32.27 -9.56 -6.16
CA THR A 309 33.15 -8.87 -5.20
C THR A 309 33.21 -7.36 -5.44
N ARG A 310 33.06 -6.93 -6.70
CA ARG A 310 32.95 -5.52 -7.06
C ARG A 310 31.67 -4.87 -6.51
N TYR A 311 30.55 -5.57 -6.67
CA TYR A 311 29.25 -5.10 -6.12
C TYR A 311 29.31 -4.94 -4.62
N LEU A 312 29.84 -5.95 -3.89
CA LEU A 312 29.98 -5.86 -2.45
C LEU A 312 30.91 -4.71 -2.01
N SER A 313 32.03 -4.50 -2.72
CA SER A 313 32.96 -3.40 -2.47
C SER A 313 32.28 -2.04 -2.64
N LEU A 314 31.48 -1.90 -3.72
CA LEU A 314 30.70 -0.70 -4.00
C LEU A 314 29.68 -0.43 -2.90
N LYS A 315 28.93 -1.46 -2.49
CA LYS A 315 27.93 -1.36 -1.41
C LYS A 315 28.55 -1.03 -0.05
N LEU A 316 29.75 -1.53 0.23
CA LEU A 316 30.50 -1.12 1.42
C LEU A 316 30.89 0.37 1.39
N LEU A 317 31.32 0.88 0.24
CA LEU A 317 31.61 2.30 0.05
C LEU A 317 30.34 3.18 0.10
N GLU A 318 29.18 2.63 -0.27
CA GLU A 318 27.86 3.26 -0.08
C GLU A 318 27.37 3.15 1.38
N HIS A 319 28.15 2.56 2.31
CA HIS A 319 27.80 2.35 3.72
C HIS A 319 26.51 1.52 3.91
N ASP A 320 26.28 0.52 3.06
CA ASP A 320 25.13 -0.39 3.18
C ASP A 320 25.28 -1.26 4.44
N SER A 321 24.39 -1.06 5.41
CA SER A 321 24.43 -1.75 6.71
C SER A 321 24.16 -3.25 6.57
N GLN A 322 23.32 -3.66 5.64
CA GLN A 322 22.99 -5.08 5.47
C GLN A 322 24.12 -5.88 4.84
N VAL A 323 24.85 -5.27 3.89
CA VAL A 323 26.05 -5.90 3.35
C VAL A 323 27.11 -6.01 4.45
N LEU A 324 27.20 -5.01 5.32
CA LEU A 324 28.11 -5.05 6.45
C LEU A 324 27.74 -6.17 7.44
N ASP A 325 26.46 -6.31 7.78
CA ASP A 325 25.94 -7.35 8.66
C ASP A 325 26.10 -8.75 8.05
N TYR A 326 25.81 -8.87 6.74
CA TYR A 326 26.02 -10.12 6.00
C TYR A 326 27.48 -10.57 6.05
N LEU A 327 28.42 -9.69 5.73
CA LEU A 327 29.84 -10.00 5.76
C LEU A 327 30.32 -10.29 7.18
N GLY A 328 29.85 -9.54 8.18
CA GLY A 328 30.15 -9.78 9.59
C GLY A 328 29.70 -11.17 10.08
N THR A 329 28.56 -11.66 9.55
CA THR A 329 28.02 -12.98 9.91
C THR A 329 28.74 -14.12 9.17
N HIS A 330 29.07 -13.95 7.90
CA HIS A 330 29.64 -14.99 7.05
C HIS A 330 31.17 -15.05 7.13
N MET A 331 31.83 -13.97 7.51
CA MET A 331 33.27 -13.93 7.80
C MET A 331 33.57 -14.33 9.25
N ALA A 332 32.94 -15.39 9.76
CA ALA A 332 33.13 -15.89 11.14
C ALA A 332 34.32 -16.85 11.23
N GLY A 333 35.29 -16.56 12.13
CA GLY A 333 36.54 -17.30 12.38
C GLY A 333 37.65 -16.35 12.78
N GLU A 334 38.64 -16.78 13.56
CA GLU A 334 39.65 -15.84 14.10
C GLU A 334 40.39 -15.05 13.01
N GLN A 335 40.76 -15.68 11.90
CA GLN A 335 41.44 -15.03 10.77
C GLN A 335 40.44 -14.12 9.99
N ARG A 336 39.21 -14.55 9.84
CA ARG A 336 38.14 -13.81 9.15
C ARG A 336 37.71 -12.55 9.91
N ILE A 337 37.79 -12.55 11.25
CA ILE A 337 37.52 -11.34 12.05
C ILE A 337 38.61 -10.27 11.80
N GLN A 338 39.86 -10.68 11.62
CA GLN A 338 40.94 -9.76 11.26
C GLN A 338 40.72 -9.20 9.84
N ASP A 339 40.36 -10.06 8.89
CA ASP A 339 40.07 -9.66 7.50
C ASP A 339 38.88 -8.69 7.43
N PHE A 340 37.82 -8.93 8.20
CA PHE A 340 36.68 -8.02 8.31
C PHE A 340 37.07 -6.66 8.91
N ARG A 341 37.94 -6.63 9.92
CA ARG A 341 38.47 -5.36 10.48
C ARG A 341 39.35 -4.62 9.48
N HIS A 342 40.18 -5.32 8.73
CA HIS A 342 41.00 -4.72 7.67
C HIS A 342 40.12 -4.16 6.56
N LEU A 343 39.11 -4.90 6.13
CA LEU A 343 38.13 -4.49 5.12
C LEU A 343 37.38 -3.21 5.54
N THR A 344 36.88 -3.13 6.78
CA THR A 344 36.22 -1.93 7.29
C THR A 344 37.19 -0.74 7.41
N THR A 345 38.43 -0.99 7.77
CA THR A 345 39.47 0.06 7.84
C THR A 345 39.80 0.61 6.45
N GLU A 346 39.94 -0.26 5.44
CA GLU A 346 40.18 0.16 4.04
C GLU A 346 38.98 0.92 3.46
N ARG A 347 37.75 0.46 3.75
CA ARG A 347 36.53 1.22 3.41
C ARG A 347 36.59 2.66 3.97
N ASP A 348 36.89 2.80 5.27
CA ASP A 348 36.89 4.10 5.94
C ASP A 348 37.99 5.02 5.39
N LYS A 349 39.17 4.45 5.06
CA LYS A 349 40.26 5.17 4.40
C LYS A 349 39.87 5.63 2.98
N ALA A 350 39.23 4.74 2.20
CA ALA A 350 38.78 5.08 0.86
C ALA A 350 37.69 6.16 0.91
N SER A 351 36.70 6.04 1.81
CA SER A 351 35.65 7.04 1.99
C SER A 351 36.21 8.42 2.41
N ALA A 352 37.24 8.42 3.26
CA ALA A 352 37.92 9.66 3.66
C ALA A 352 38.64 10.33 2.48
N ARG A 353 39.37 9.56 1.66
CA ARG A 353 40.05 10.06 0.45
C ARG A 353 39.05 10.63 -0.56
N VAL A 354 37.97 9.92 -0.85
CA VAL A 354 36.89 10.40 -1.73
C VAL A 354 36.34 11.73 -1.22
N LYS A 355 36.11 11.86 0.10
CA LYS A 355 35.62 13.11 0.69
C LYS A 355 36.59 14.25 0.58
N GLU A 356 37.89 14.01 0.73
CA GLU A 356 38.93 15.01 0.62
C GLU A 356 39.07 15.58 -0.81
N GLU A 357 38.99 14.68 -1.85
CA GLU A 357 39.15 15.09 -3.24
C GLU A 357 37.87 15.66 -3.86
N THR A 358 36.72 15.02 -3.62
CA THR A 358 35.46 15.39 -4.25
C THR A 358 34.63 16.40 -3.44
N GLY A 359 34.97 16.60 -2.17
CA GLY A 359 34.17 17.41 -1.22
C GLY A 359 32.82 16.77 -0.86
N SER A 360 32.58 15.55 -1.34
CA SER A 360 31.35 14.79 -1.12
C SER A 360 31.65 13.44 -0.47
N ASP A 361 30.70 12.87 0.26
CA ASP A 361 30.82 11.53 0.79
C ASP A 361 30.80 10.48 -0.36
N SER A 362 31.40 9.31 -0.10
CA SER A 362 31.56 8.25 -1.10
C SER A 362 30.23 7.79 -1.71
N GLU A 363 29.17 7.75 -0.91
CA GLU A 363 27.81 7.43 -1.37
C GLU A 363 27.31 8.40 -2.46
N THR A 364 27.46 9.72 -2.20
CA THR A 364 27.06 10.75 -3.17
C THR A 364 27.92 10.73 -4.40
N ALA A 365 29.23 10.55 -4.27
CA ALA A 365 30.13 10.47 -5.40
C ALA A 365 29.82 9.29 -6.32
N ILE A 366 29.46 8.13 -5.77
CA ILE A 366 29.04 6.95 -6.53
C ILE A 366 27.71 7.23 -7.27
N MET A 367 26.74 7.86 -6.60
CA MET A 367 25.46 8.21 -7.23
C MET A 367 25.62 9.24 -8.34
N ASP A 368 26.41 10.27 -8.14
CA ASP A 368 26.71 11.30 -9.14
C ASP A 368 27.40 10.67 -10.37
N ALA A 369 28.31 9.73 -10.15
CA ALA A 369 28.96 8.99 -11.24
C ALA A 369 27.97 8.09 -12.03
N LYS A 370 27.03 7.43 -11.36
CA LYS A 370 25.96 6.65 -12.04
C LYS A 370 25.09 7.54 -12.91
N TYR A 371 24.63 8.67 -12.42
CA TYR A 371 23.87 9.63 -13.22
C TYR A 371 24.71 10.28 -14.32
N GLY A 372 25.99 10.56 -14.05
CA GLY A 372 26.95 11.03 -15.08
C GLY A 372 27.09 10.04 -16.24
N PHE A 373 27.18 8.73 -15.92
CA PHE A 373 27.20 7.67 -16.91
C PHE A 373 25.89 7.60 -17.72
N ILE A 374 24.71 7.65 -17.05
CA ILE A 374 23.39 7.63 -17.68
C ILE A 374 23.26 8.81 -18.66
N ASN A 375 23.56 10.03 -18.19
CA ASN A 375 23.44 11.23 -19.00
C ASN A 375 24.42 11.23 -20.18
N GLY A 376 25.65 10.72 -19.98
CA GLY A 376 26.62 10.50 -21.04
C GLY A 376 26.11 9.53 -22.11
N ALA A 377 25.59 8.38 -21.67
CA ALA A 377 25.05 7.35 -22.57
C ALA A 377 23.82 7.83 -23.35
N LEU A 378 22.90 8.55 -22.70
CA LEU A 378 21.73 9.13 -23.37
C LEU A 378 22.15 10.20 -24.41
N LYS A 379 23.10 11.04 -24.05
CA LYS A 379 23.64 12.05 -24.98
C LYS A 379 24.34 11.40 -26.20
N GLU A 380 25.14 10.36 -25.99
CA GLU A 380 25.80 9.62 -27.07
C GLU A 380 24.81 8.83 -27.92
N ALA A 381 23.77 8.27 -27.32
CA ALA A 381 22.66 7.65 -28.03
C ALA A 381 21.73 8.65 -28.73
N GLY A 382 22.05 9.93 -28.70
CA GLY A 382 21.29 10.98 -29.39
C GLY A 382 19.89 11.18 -28.83
N TYR A 383 19.68 10.95 -27.52
CA TYR A 383 18.40 11.18 -26.89
C TYR A 383 17.97 12.63 -27.04
N LYS A 384 16.79 12.81 -27.60
CA LYS A 384 16.16 14.11 -27.79
C LYS A 384 14.72 14.04 -27.32
N THR A 385 14.35 14.94 -26.47
CA THR A 385 12.96 15.12 -26.05
C THR A 385 12.21 15.94 -27.08
N GLY A 386 11.19 15.35 -27.70
CA GLY A 386 10.32 16.05 -28.65
C GLY A 386 9.48 17.09 -27.92
N HIS A 387 9.63 18.36 -28.32
CA HIS A 387 8.91 19.50 -27.71
C HIS A 387 7.40 19.54 -28.08
N LYS A 388 6.69 18.40 -28.15
CA LYS A 388 5.22 18.43 -28.24
C LYS A 388 4.63 18.75 -26.87
N LYS A 389 4.47 20.07 -26.65
CA LYS A 389 3.93 20.74 -25.43
C LYS A 389 2.52 20.30 -24.97
N ASP A 390 1.84 19.36 -25.60
CA ASP A 390 0.39 19.24 -25.41
C ASP A 390 -0.07 18.23 -24.34
N THR A 391 0.69 17.19 -24.03
CA THR A 391 0.24 16.16 -23.08
C THR A 391 0.22 16.69 -21.63
N TYR A 392 1.18 17.52 -21.26
CA TYR A 392 1.22 18.13 -19.93
C TYR A 392 0.29 19.34 -19.77
N LYS A 393 -0.06 20.03 -20.85
CA LYS A 393 -0.99 21.17 -20.78
C LYS A 393 -2.36 20.77 -20.24
N MET A 394 -2.87 19.59 -20.59
CA MET A 394 -4.14 19.08 -20.08
C MET A 394 -4.01 18.75 -18.59
N THR A 395 -2.95 18.05 -18.19
CA THR A 395 -2.69 17.73 -16.78
C THR A 395 -2.56 19.00 -15.95
N HIS A 396 -1.82 20.03 -16.42
CA HIS A 396 -1.70 21.30 -15.71
C HIS A 396 -3.03 22.04 -15.58
N ARG A 397 -3.89 22.02 -16.60
CA ARG A 397 -5.23 22.65 -16.52
C ARG A 397 -6.13 21.93 -15.52
N ILE A 398 -6.09 20.59 -15.51
CA ILE A 398 -6.85 19.76 -14.58
C ILE A 398 -6.31 19.99 -13.15
N ASP A 399 -5.00 19.96 -12.96
CA ASP A 399 -4.35 20.20 -11.67
C ASP A 399 -4.61 21.62 -11.15
N TRP A 400 -4.64 22.63 -12.03
CA TRP A 400 -5.00 23.99 -11.64
C TRP A 400 -6.39 24.05 -10.99
N LEU A 401 -7.35 23.25 -11.48
CA LEU A 401 -8.70 23.19 -10.91
C LEU A 401 -8.74 22.28 -9.68
N LEU A 402 -8.24 21.04 -9.81
CA LEU A 402 -8.38 20.00 -8.78
C LEU A 402 -7.47 20.22 -7.56
N SER A 403 -6.31 20.84 -7.74
CA SER A 403 -5.37 21.18 -6.66
C SER A 403 -5.42 22.67 -6.29
N HIS A 404 -6.44 23.41 -6.73
CA HIS A 404 -6.58 24.84 -6.47
C HIS A 404 -6.73 25.11 -4.97
N LYS A 405 -6.07 26.18 -4.48
CA LYS A 405 -6.03 26.56 -3.06
C LYS A 405 -7.38 26.56 -2.34
N TYR A 406 -8.43 27.03 -3.01
CA TYR A 406 -9.78 27.15 -2.44
C TYR A 406 -10.76 26.10 -2.98
N LEU A 407 -10.62 25.69 -4.25
CA LEU A 407 -11.53 24.76 -4.90
C LEU A 407 -11.14 23.31 -4.70
N GLY A 408 -9.88 23.00 -4.39
CA GLY A 408 -9.39 21.64 -4.24
C GLY A 408 -10.16 20.83 -3.19
N PHE A 409 -10.40 21.41 -2.01
CA PHE A 409 -11.21 20.76 -0.97
C PHE A 409 -12.69 20.59 -1.34
N PRO A 410 -13.41 21.61 -1.80
CA PRO A 410 -14.80 21.44 -2.24
C PRO A 410 -14.96 20.39 -3.34
N ILE A 411 -14.10 20.40 -4.35
CA ILE A 411 -14.15 19.42 -5.44
C ILE A 411 -13.86 18.01 -4.92
N PHE A 412 -12.89 17.87 -4.03
CA PHE A 412 -12.58 16.60 -3.41
C PHE A 412 -13.78 16.04 -2.63
N PHE A 413 -14.41 16.84 -1.77
CA PHE A 413 -15.60 16.43 -1.04
C PHE A 413 -16.80 16.16 -1.96
N LEU A 414 -16.95 16.90 -3.06
CA LEU A 414 -17.98 16.64 -4.06
C LEU A 414 -17.77 15.27 -4.74
N LEU A 415 -16.54 14.93 -5.11
CA LEU A 415 -16.24 13.62 -5.70
C LEU A 415 -16.49 12.48 -4.71
N LEU A 416 -16.13 12.67 -3.44
CA LEU A 416 -16.45 11.71 -2.39
C LEU A 416 -17.97 11.57 -2.20
N TYR A 417 -18.70 12.67 -2.18
CA TYR A 417 -20.15 12.65 -2.08
C TYR A 417 -20.78 11.87 -3.24
N ILE A 418 -20.36 12.13 -4.48
CA ILE A 418 -20.82 11.40 -5.65
C ILE A 418 -20.51 9.90 -5.52
N MET A 419 -19.30 9.56 -5.08
CA MET A 419 -18.89 8.18 -4.87
C MET A 419 -19.80 7.48 -3.85
N PHE A 420 -19.98 8.06 -2.66
CA PHE A 420 -20.81 7.46 -1.63
C PHE A 420 -22.28 7.43 -2.01
N GLN A 421 -22.83 8.54 -2.51
CA GLN A 421 -24.24 8.61 -2.95
C GLN A 421 -24.54 7.55 -4.00
N THR A 422 -23.68 7.41 -5.02
CA THR A 422 -23.85 6.39 -6.05
C THR A 422 -23.71 4.97 -5.48
N THR A 423 -22.74 4.76 -4.59
CA THR A 423 -22.52 3.43 -3.97
C THR A 423 -23.75 2.99 -3.17
N PHE A 424 -24.33 3.87 -2.38
CA PHE A 424 -25.51 3.52 -1.56
C PHE A 424 -26.78 3.46 -2.40
N THR A 425 -27.08 4.46 -3.22
CA THR A 425 -28.34 4.49 -4.00
C THR A 425 -28.36 3.40 -5.07
N LEU A 426 -27.26 3.25 -5.86
CA LEU A 426 -27.23 2.24 -6.93
C LEU A 426 -27.00 0.83 -6.41
N GLY A 427 -26.30 0.72 -5.27
CA GLY A 427 -26.01 -0.56 -4.62
C GLY A 427 -27.25 -1.19 -3.99
N GLN A 428 -28.23 -0.36 -3.59
CA GLN A 428 -29.45 -0.83 -2.94
C GLN A 428 -30.23 -1.82 -3.81
N TYR A 429 -30.48 -1.50 -5.07
CA TYR A 429 -31.27 -2.37 -5.96
C TYR A 429 -30.74 -3.83 -6.06
N PRO A 430 -29.45 -4.08 -6.33
CA PRO A 430 -28.97 -5.44 -6.36
C PRO A 430 -28.83 -6.06 -4.96
N MET A 431 -28.73 -5.26 -3.90
CA MET A 431 -28.79 -5.76 -2.51
C MET A 431 -30.17 -6.34 -2.23
N ASP A 432 -31.25 -5.59 -2.49
CA ASP A 432 -32.64 -6.03 -2.26
C ASP A 432 -32.91 -7.35 -3.00
N TRP A 433 -32.46 -7.49 -4.26
CA TRP A 433 -32.62 -8.75 -5.02
C TRP A 433 -31.88 -9.94 -4.40
N ILE A 434 -30.67 -9.70 -3.84
CA ILE A 434 -29.89 -10.76 -3.19
C ILE A 434 -30.56 -11.11 -1.87
N GLU A 435 -31.05 -10.13 -1.12
CA GLU A 435 -31.75 -10.29 0.15
C GLU A 435 -33.04 -11.10 -0.03
N GLU A 436 -33.88 -10.72 -1.00
CA GLU A 436 -35.07 -11.51 -1.37
C GLU A 436 -34.69 -12.95 -1.75
N GLY A 437 -33.58 -13.13 -2.49
CA GLY A 437 -33.07 -14.44 -2.86
C GLY A 437 -32.61 -15.28 -1.66
N VAL A 438 -31.94 -14.68 -0.71
CA VAL A 438 -31.50 -15.32 0.55
C VAL A 438 -32.71 -15.67 1.43
N ALA A 439 -33.66 -14.74 1.56
CA ALA A 439 -34.91 -14.95 2.31
C ALA A 439 -35.74 -16.10 1.69
N TRP A 440 -35.92 -16.10 0.38
CA TRP A 440 -36.58 -17.20 -0.34
C TRP A 440 -35.91 -18.56 -0.10
N LEU A 441 -34.59 -18.60 -0.11
CA LEU A 441 -33.83 -19.84 0.16
C LEU A 441 -34.03 -20.31 1.59
N GLY A 442 -34.03 -19.38 2.55
CA GLY A 442 -34.32 -19.62 3.97
C GLY A 442 -35.72 -20.17 4.17
N GLU A 443 -36.76 -19.55 3.58
CA GLU A 443 -38.16 -19.99 3.65
C GLU A 443 -38.34 -21.38 3.05
N LYS A 444 -37.77 -21.64 1.88
CA LYS A 444 -37.82 -22.94 1.22
C LYS A 444 -37.23 -24.08 2.05
N LEU A 445 -36.07 -23.79 2.72
CA LEU A 445 -35.46 -24.76 3.62
C LEU A 445 -36.30 -24.95 4.89
N THR A 446 -36.92 -23.90 5.39
CA THR A 446 -37.80 -23.93 6.57
C THR A 446 -39.00 -24.80 6.35
N VAL A 447 -39.61 -24.79 5.13
CA VAL A 447 -40.74 -25.63 4.75
C VAL A 447 -40.33 -27.09 4.44
N THR A 448 -39.13 -27.30 3.93
CA THR A 448 -38.71 -28.62 3.43
C THR A 448 -38.07 -29.49 4.50
N MET A 449 -37.45 -28.89 5.54
CA MET A 449 -36.75 -29.63 6.60
C MET A 449 -37.60 -29.76 7.87
N PRO A 450 -37.53 -30.92 8.56
CA PRO A 450 -38.19 -31.09 9.86
C PRO A 450 -37.57 -30.16 10.90
N ASP A 451 -38.39 -29.72 11.87
CA ASP A 451 -37.95 -28.87 12.95
C ASP A 451 -36.84 -29.51 13.79
N GLY A 452 -35.81 -28.77 14.12
CA GLY A 452 -34.68 -29.26 14.89
C GLY A 452 -33.43 -28.38 14.78
N PRO A 453 -32.41 -28.68 15.60
CA PRO A 453 -31.18 -27.87 15.66
C PRO A 453 -30.45 -27.75 14.33
N LEU A 454 -30.53 -28.77 13.48
CA LEU A 454 -29.88 -28.76 12.16
C LEU A 454 -30.55 -27.76 11.21
N LYS A 455 -31.89 -27.67 11.24
CA LYS A 455 -32.65 -26.68 10.45
C LYS A 455 -32.30 -25.28 10.91
N ALA A 456 -32.35 -25.01 12.21
CA ALA A 456 -31.99 -23.71 12.77
C ALA A 456 -30.53 -23.32 12.45
N MET A 457 -29.59 -24.25 12.56
CA MET A 457 -28.19 -24.00 12.18
C MET A 457 -28.04 -23.62 10.70
N LEU A 458 -28.76 -24.30 9.80
CA LEU A 458 -28.66 -24.01 8.37
C LEU A 458 -29.35 -22.72 7.99
N VAL A 459 -30.52 -22.44 8.55
CA VAL A 459 -31.30 -21.23 8.21
C VAL A 459 -30.70 -20.01 8.90
N ASP A 460 -30.60 -20.02 10.22
CA ASP A 460 -30.19 -18.83 10.98
C ASP A 460 -28.65 -18.70 11.02
N GLY A 461 -27.92 -19.80 11.21
CA GLY A 461 -26.46 -19.79 11.31
C GLY A 461 -25.75 -19.65 9.99
N VAL A 462 -26.12 -20.45 8.97
CA VAL A 462 -25.41 -20.48 7.68
C VAL A 462 -26.02 -19.48 6.69
N ILE A 463 -27.30 -19.58 6.40
CA ILE A 463 -27.95 -18.72 5.41
C ILE A 463 -28.04 -17.30 5.91
N GLY A 464 -28.49 -17.07 7.16
CA GLY A 464 -28.52 -15.75 7.77
C GLY A 464 -27.13 -15.12 7.84
N GLY A 465 -26.13 -15.88 8.33
CA GLY A 465 -24.77 -15.35 8.52
C GLY A 465 -23.97 -15.15 7.21
N VAL A 466 -24.06 -16.06 6.25
CA VAL A 466 -23.39 -15.90 4.95
C VAL A 466 -24.18 -14.96 4.04
N GLY A 467 -25.51 -15.01 4.14
CA GLY A 467 -26.43 -14.15 3.40
C GLY A 467 -26.15 -12.67 3.67
N SER A 468 -26.07 -12.30 4.95
CA SER A 468 -25.79 -10.92 5.35
C SER A 468 -24.49 -10.35 4.72
N VAL A 469 -23.48 -11.18 4.45
CA VAL A 469 -22.22 -10.76 3.82
C VAL A 469 -22.35 -10.64 2.30
N ILE A 470 -23.09 -11.57 1.69
CA ILE A 470 -23.29 -11.59 0.23
C ILE A 470 -24.17 -10.41 -0.20
N VAL A 471 -25.14 -10.04 0.62
CA VAL A 471 -26.01 -8.87 0.39
C VAL A 471 -25.19 -7.60 0.18
N PHE A 472 -24.11 -7.36 0.94
CA PHE A 472 -23.27 -6.17 0.79
C PHE A 472 -22.26 -6.24 -0.37
N LEU A 473 -22.13 -7.36 -1.06
CA LEU A 473 -21.17 -7.51 -2.16
C LEU A 473 -21.34 -6.46 -3.29
N PRO A 474 -22.56 -6.13 -3.74
CA PRO A 474 -22.76 -5.11 -4.77
C PRO A 474 -22.25 -3.74 -4.36
N GLN A 475 -22.52 -3.30 -3.14
CA GLN A 475 -22.01 -2.02 -2.63
C GLN A 475 -20.48 -2.00 -2.60
N ILE A 476 -19.87 -3.08 -2.16
CA ILE A 476 -18.41 -3.24 -2.12
C ILE A 476 -17.82 -3.19 -3.53
N LEU A 477 -18.47 -3.83 -4.52
CA LEU A 477 -18.03 -3.81 -5.92
C LEU A 477 -18.12 -2.40 -6.50
N ILE A 478 -19.21 -1.67 -6.25
CA ILE A 478 -19.38 -0.29 -6.72
C ILE A 478 -18.33 0.63 -6.06
N LEU A 479 -18.08 0.46 -4.77
CA LEU A 479 -17.04 1.19 -4.06
C LEU A 479 -15.65 0.95 -4.68
N TYR A 480 -15.29 -0.32 -4.93
CA TYR A 480 -14.03 -0.67 -5.59
C TYR A 480 -13.95 -0.14 -7.03
N PHE A 481 -15.08 -0.09 -7.75
CA PHE A 481 -15.14 0.52 -9.08
C PHE A 481 -14.70 1.99 -9.03
N PHE A 482 -15.26 2.79 -8.12
CA PHE A 482 -14.88 4.19 -7.96
C PHE A 482 -13.44 4.38 -7.50
N ILE A 483 -12.97 3.53 -6.59
CA ILE A 483 -11.58 3.56 -6.12
C ILE A 483 -10.63 3.27 -7.28
N SER A 484 -10.88 2.22 -8.06
CA SER A 484 -10.07 1.89 -9.23
C SER A 484 -10.11 3.00 -10.27
N LEU A 485 -11.26 3.64 -10.47
CA LEU A 485 -11.41 4.80 -11.35
C LEU A 485 -10.53 5.97 -10.89
N MET A 486 -10.54 6.30 -9.60
CA MET A 486 -9.73 7.38 -9.05
C MET A 486 -8.23 7.04 -9.05
N GLU A 487 -7.87 5.78 -8.81
CA GLU A 487 -6.50 5.29 -8.82
C GLU A 487 -5.92 5.31 -10.24
N ASP A 488 -6.57 4.67 -11.20
CA ASP A 488 -6.13 4.56 -12.59
C ASP A 488 -6.11 5.92 -13.31
N SER A 489 -7.01 6.86 -12.93
CA SER A 489 -7.00 8.21 -13.46
C SER A 489 -5.83 9.07 -12.96
N GLY A 490 -5.18 8.70 -11.85
CA GLY A 490 -4.14 9.47 -11.18
C GLY A 490 -4.67 10.52 -10.19
N TYR A 491 -5.99 10.57 -9.94
CA TYR A 491 -6.60 11.50 -8.98
C TYR A 491 -6.22 11.20 -7.53
N MET A 492 -6.02 9.92 -7.20
CA MET A 492 -5.64 9.48 -5.85
C MET A 492 -4.35 10.15 -5.34
N ALA A 493 -3.35 10.32 -6.21
CA ALA A 493 -2.11 11.02 -5.85
C ALA A 493 -2.40 12.50 -5.48
N ARG A 494 -3.32 13.16 -6.17
CA ARG A 494 -3.71 14.55 -5.88
C ARG A 494 -4.50 14.66 -4.59
N ALA A 495 -5.40 13.74 -4.34
CA ALA A 495 -6.13 13.66 -3.06
C ALA A 495 -5.16 13.50 -1.88
N ALA A 496 -4.18 12.60 -1.99
CA ALA A 496 -3.14 12.43 -0.99
C ALA A 496 -2.27 13.69 -0.83
N PHE A 497 -1.94 14.37 -1.94
CA PHE A 497 -1.20 15.63 -1.93
C PHE A 497 -1.96 16.75 -1.19
N ILE A 498 -3.26 16.91 -1.43
CA ILE A 498 -4.09 17.92 -0.76
C ILE A 498 -4.16 17.67 0.75
N MET A 499 -4.26 16.41 1.15
CA MET A 499 -4.49 16.01 2.55
C MET A 499 -3.22 15.76 3.35
N ASP A 500 -2.04 15.78 2.71
CA ASP A 500 -0.79 15.39 3.37
C ASP A 500 -0.47 16.21 4.62
N LYS A 501 -0.62 17.51 4.56
CA LYS A 501 -0.35 18.39 5.73
C LYS A 501 -1.20 18.02 6.96
N LEU A 502 -2.48 17.64 6.73
CA LEU A 502 -3.37 17.22 7.81
C LEU A 502 -2.90 15.87 8.38
N MET A 503 -2.60 14.92 7.51
CA MET A 503 -2.13 13.59 7.91
C MET A 503 -0.79 13.65 8.63
N HIS A 504 0.13 14.49 8.18
CA HIS A 504 1.42 14.68 8.84
C HIS A 504 1.29 15.20 10.28
N LYS A 505 0.36 16.13 10.53
CA LYS A 505 0.06 16.58 11.89
C LYS A 505 -0.42 15.47 12.82
N MET A 506 -1.01 14.41 12.24
CA MET A 506 -1.43 13.20 12.95
C MET A 506 -0.30 12.16 13.08
N GLY A 507 0.88 12.40 12.50
CA GLY A 507 2.00 11.46 12.43
C GLY A 507 1.81 10.35 11.38
N LEU A 508 1.04 10.65 10.32
CA LEU A 508 0.71 9.73 9.23
C LEU A 508 1.22 10.25 7.88
N HIS A 509 1.35 9.36 6.93
CA HIS A 509 1.63 9.68 5.53
C HIS A 509 0.34 10.16 4.81
N GLY A 510 0.45 11.07 3.85
CA GLY A 510 -0.71 11.61 3.11
C GLY A 510 -1.59 10.54 2.46
N LYS A 511 -1.01 9.44 1.97
CA LYS A 511 -1.74 8.29 1.42
C LYS A 511 -2.64 7.58 2.46
N SER A 512 -2.42 7.76 3.77
CA SER A 512 -3.26 7.19 4.83
C SER A 512 -4.68 7.75 4.83
N PHE A 513 -4.87 8.94 4.27
CA PHE A 513 -6.17 9.57 4.19
C PHE A 513 -7.20 8.75 3.39
N ILE A 514 -6.77 8.08 2.34
CA ILE A 514 -7.62 7.30 1.46
C ILE A 514 -8.28 6.12 2.20
N PRO A 515 -7.51 5.22 2.86
CA PRO A 515 -8.10 4.20 3.71
C PRO A 515 -9.03 4.75 4.78
N LEU A 516 -8.69 5.89 5.42
CA LEU A 516 -9.53 6.50 6.46
C LEU A 516 -10.90 6.91 5.93
N ILE A 517 -10.96 7.53 4.76
CA ILE A 517 -12.25 7.88 4.12
C ILE A 517 -13.03 6.62 3.75
N MET A 518 -12.36 5.61 3.19
CA MET A 518 -13.01 4.33 2.87
C MET A 518 -13.62 3.66 4.10
N GLY A 519 -13.03 3.89 5.28
CA GLY A 519 -13.52 3.38 6.55
C GLY A 519 -14.93 3.84 6.92
N PHE A 520 -15.39 4.99 6.41
CA PHE A 520 -16.78 5.43 6.57
C PHE A 520 -17.78 4.57 5.77
N GLY A 521 -17.35 3.93 4.71
CA GLY A 521 -18.16 2.94 4.01
C GLY A 521 -18.01 1.55 4.66
N CYS A 522 -16.83 0.95 4.56
CA CYS A 522 -16.53 -0.36 5.13
C CYS A 522 -15.06 -0.47 5.53
N ASN A 523 -14.80 -0.93 6.77
CA ASN A 523 -13.45 -1.05 7.30
C ASN A 523 -12.63 -2.17 6.62
N VAL A 524 -13.24 -3.21 6.09
CA VAL A 524 -12.53 -4.32 5.43
C VAL A 524 -11.78 -3.87 4.18
N PRO A 525 -12.43 -3.26 3.16
CA PRO A 525 -11.71 -2.71 2.02
C PRO A 525 -10.75 -1.58 2.42
N ALA A 526 -11.07 -0.80 3.47
CA ALA A 526 -10.20 0.24 3.98
C ALA A 526 -8.87 -0.33 4.50
N VAL A 527 -8.90 -1.42 5.26
CA VAL A 527 -7.70 -2.13 5.72
C VAL A 527 -6.91 -2.67 4.54
N MET A 528 -7.56 -3.28 3.55
CA MET A 528 -6.90 -3.77 2.34
C MET A 528 -6.23 -2.64 1.53
N ALA A 529 -6.84 -1.45 1.49
CA ALA A 529 -6.27 -0.29 0.80
C ALA A 529 -5.00 0.27 1.46
N THR A 530 -4.72 -0.08 2.72
CA THR A 530 -3.48 0.35 3.38
C THR A 530 -2.21 -0.18 2.72
N ARG A 531 -2.30 -1.16 1.83
CA ARG A 531 -1.18 -1.66 0.99
C ARG A 531 -0.53 -0.57 0.16
N THR A 532 -1.27 0.48 -0.21
CA THR A 532 -0.75 1.62 -0.98
C THR A 532 0.17 2.52 -0.17
N ILE A 533 0.25 2.33 1.16
CA ILE A 533 1.09 3.12 2.07
C ILE A 533 2.47 2.45 2.13
N GLU A 534 3.49 3.16 1.66
CA GLU A 534 4.88 2.67 1.58
C GLU A 534 5.52 2.49 2.98
N SER A 535 5.26 3.42 3.90
CA SER A 535 5.77 3.34 5.27
C SER A 535 5.06 2.26 6.07
N ARG A 536 5.79 1.22 6.50
CA ARG A 536 5.26 0.16 7.37
C ARG A 536 4.68 0.73 8.67
N ARG A 537 5.33 1.74 9.25
CA ARG A 537 4.87 2.45 10.44
C ARG A 537 3.50 3.09 10.19
N SER A 538 3.40 3.96 9.18
CA SER A 538 2.14 4.63 8.84
C SER A 538 1.05 3.64 8.45
N ARG A 539 1.39 2.54 7.76
CA ARG A 539 0.46 1.47 7.39
C ARG A 539 -0.15 0.81 8.63
N ILE A 540 0.68 0.40 9.61
CA ILE A 540 0.19 -0.23 10.84
C ILE A 540 -0.66 0.75 11.66
N ILE A 541 -0.21 2.01 11.83
CA ILE A 541 -0.98 3.01 12.57
C ILE A 541 -2.33 3.25 11.89
N THR A 542 -2.36 3.37 10.56
CA THR A 542 -3.60 3.55 9.80
C THR A 542 -4.55 2.37 10.02
N MET A 543 -4.06 1.11 9.94
CA MET A 543 -4.88 -0.07 10.23
C MET A 543 -5.44 -0.07 11.66
N MET A 544 -4.66 0.42 12.63
CA MET A 544 -5.11 0.48 14.02
C MET A 544 -6.20 1.53 14.26
N ILE A 545 -6.18 2.66 13.59
CA ILE A 545 -7.18 3.73 13.80
C ILE A 545 -8.44 3.57 12.93
N LEU A 546 -8.39 2.78 11.85
CA LEU A 546 -9.53 2.52 10.97
C LEU A 546 -10.81 2.06 11.71
N PRO A 547 -10.75 1.19 12.74
CA PRO A 547 -11.94 0.77 13.46
C PRO A 547 -12.77 1.89 14.10
N PHE A 548 -12.18 3.06 14.34
CA PHE A 548 -12.88 4.22 14.89
C PHE A 548 -13.67 5.01 13.85
N MET A 549 -13.44 4.75 12.55
CA MET A 549 -14.28 5.29 11.49
C MET A 549 -15.63 4.59 11.50
N SER A 550 -16.71 5.38 11.48
CA SER A 550 -18.07 4.85 11.49
C SER A 550 -18.41 4.24 10.15
N CYS A 551 -18.48 2.92 10.05
CA CYS A 551 -18.92 2.25 8.82
C CYS A 551 -20.46 2.25 8.69
N SER A 552 -20.95 1.99 7.46
CA SER A 552 -22.38 1.94 7.13
C SER A 552 -23.17 0.94 7.98
N ALA A 553 -22.58 -0.20 8.31
CA ALA A 553 -23.18 -1.26 9.13
C ALA A 553 -23.57 -0.82 10.56
N ARG A 554 -23.09 0.33 11.03
CA ARG A 554 -23.49 0.91 12.31
C ARG A 554 -24.67 1.85 12.21
N LEU A 555 -25.05 2.26 11.01
CA LEU A 555 -26.07 3.26 10.80
C LEU A 555 -27.46 2.82 11.31
N PRO A 556 -27.94 1.58 11.06
CA PRO A 556 -29.25 1.14 11.58
C PRO A 556 -29.37 1.30 13.09
N ILE A 557 -28.35 0.88 13.85
CA ILE A 557 -28.39 1.03 15.32
C ILE A 557 -28.36 2.49 15.76
N TYR A 558 -27.66 3.37 15.04
CA TYR A 558 -27.66 4.80 15.34
C TYR A 558 -29.04 5.40 15.10
N ILE A 559 -29.70 5.05 14.00
CA ILE A 559 -31.05 5.49 13.66
C ILE A 559 -32.04 4.99 14.70
N MET A 560 -32.01 3.72 15.06
CA MET A 560 -32.89 3.09 16.04
C MET A 560 -32.78 3.78 17.41
N ILE A 561 -31.58 3.85 17.98
CA ILE A 561 -31.39 4.43 19.32
C ILE A 561 -31.62 5.96 19.32
N ALA A 562 -31.16 6.68 18.29
CA ALA A 562 -31.43 8.11 18.17
C ALA A 562 -32.91 8.38 17.95
N GLY A 563 -33.61 7.55 17.17
CA GLY A 563 -35.07 7.61 16.97
C GLY A 563 -35.86 7.36 18.27
N THR A 564 -35.39 6.43 19.09
CA THR A 564 -36.04 6.05 20.34
C THR A 564 -35.90 7.11 21.44
N PHE A 565 -34.73 7.69 21.65
CA PHE A 565 -34.46 8.54 22.81
C PHE A 565 -34.42 10.03 22.52
N PHE A 566 -34.15 10.46 21.27
CA PHE A 566 -33.95 11.85 20.95
C PHE A 566 -35.06 12.40 20.04
N SER A 567 -35.50 13.63 20.30
CA SER A 567 -36.48 14.28 19.47
C SER A 567 -35.93 14.56 18.06
N LEU A 568 -36.84 14.66 17.07
CA LEU A 568 -36.53 14.84 15.66
C LEU A 568 -35.49 15.94 15.39
N GLN A 569 -35.58 17.05 16.17
CA GLN A 569 -34.67 18.19 16.06
C GLN A 569 -33.23 17.87 16.45
N TYR A 570 -32.99 16.93 17.36
CA TYR A 570 -31.64 16.61 17.87
C TYR A 570 -31.03 15.36 17.24
N ARG A 571 -31.80 14.51 16.54
CA ARG A 571 -31.33 13.25 15.94
C ARG A 571 -30.12 13.47 15.04
N SER A 572 -30.18 14.45 14.12
CA SER A 572 -29.07 14.76 13.22
C SER A 572 -27.80 15.22 13.95
N TRP A 573 -27.97 15.98 15.05
CA TRP A 573 -26.85 16.45 15.86
C TRP A 573 -26.18 15.29 16.62
N VAL A 574 -26.97 14.32 17.11
CA VAL A 574 -26.45 13.09 17.74
C VAL A 574 -25.61 12.31 16.73
N LEU A 575 -26.11 12.09 15.52
CA LEU A 575 -25.34 11.40 14.46
C LEU A 575 -24.05 12.16 14.14
N LEU A 576 -24.13 13.46 13.92
CA LEU A 576 -22.95 14.29 13.61
C LEU A 576 -21.91 14.21 14.74
N SER A 577 -22.34 14.22 16.00
CA SER A 577 -21.45 14.11 17.16
C SER A 577 -20.71 12.77 17.20
N LEU A 578 -21.37 11.66 16.84
CA LEU A 578 -20.72 10.35 16.76
C LEU A 578 -19.60 10.34 15.71
N TYR A 579 -19.84 10.84 14.50
CA TYR A 579 -18.80 10.96 13.49
C TYR A 579 -17.64 11.85 13.95
N ALA A 580 -17.94 12.97 14.60
CA ALA A 580 -16.92 13.88 15.13
C ALA A 580 -16.08 13.19 16.23
N ILE A 581 -16.72 12.46 17.16
CA ILE A 581 -16.01 11.69 18.21
C ILE A 581 -15.08 10.64 17.59
N GLY A 582 -15.55 9.88 16.59
CA GLY A 582 -14.72 8.90 15.89
C GLY A 582 -13.47 9.51 15.28
N ILE A 583 -13.60 10.66 14.61
CA ILE A 583 -12.46 11.39 14.04
C ILE A 583 -11.52 11.88 15.14
N VAL A 584 -12.04 12.50 16.20
CA VAL A 584 -11.22 13.01 17.31
C VAL A 584 -10.44 11.89 17.99
N VAL A 585 -11.09 10.78 18.30
CA VAL A 585 -10.45 9.60 18.91
C VAL A 585 -9.37 9.05 17.96
N SER A 586 -9.64 8.97 16.66
CA SER A 586 -8.63 8.54 15.69
C SER A 586 -7.40 9.44 15.65
N VAL A 587 -7.57 10.76 15.72
CA VAL A 587 -6.46 11.72 15.79
C VAL A 587 -5.64 11.53 17.07
N ILE A 588 -6.29 11.40 18.22
CA ILE A 588 -5.62 11.22 19.51
C ILE A 588 -4.83 9.91 19.52
N VAL A 589 -5.47 8.80 19.11
CA VAL A 589 -4.84 7.48 19.08
C VAL A 589 -3.71 7.43 18.07
N SER A 590 -3.86 8.04 16.90
CA SER A 590 -2.79 8.15 15.92
C SER A 590 -1.55 8.85 16.49
N LYS A 591 -1.74 9.97 17.17
CA LYS A 591 -0.65 10.69 17.85
C LYS A 591 0.02 9.83 18.93
N ILE A 592 -0.76 9.13 19.75
CA ILE A 592 -0.22 8.24 20.78
C ILE A 592 0.62 7.12 20.14
N PHE A 593 0.10 6.47 19.11
CA PHE A 593 0.83 5.40 18.44
C PHE A 593 2.09 5.88 17.72
N SER A 594 2.04 7.04 17.08
CA SER A 594 3.20 7.58 16.37
C SER A 594 4.30 8.05 17.31
N SER A 595 3.98 8.49 18.53
CA SER A 595 4.96 9.01 19.47
C SER A 595 5.47 7.99 20.48
N LEU A 596 4.62 7.05 20.94
CA LEU A 596 4.93 6.17 22.08
C LEU A 596 5.07 4.69 21.69
N VAL A 597 4.24 4.18 20.77
CA VAL A 597 4.12 2.74 20.54
C VAL A 597 4.99 2.27 19.38
N ILE A 598 4.95 2.95 18.25
CA ILE A 598 5.66 2.56 17.04
C ILE A 598 6.71 3.61 16.71
N LYS A 599 7.90 3.43 17.33
CA LYS A 599 9.08 4.27 17.05
C LYS A 599 9.74 3.79 15.76
N GLY A 600 10.17 4.71 14.92
CA GLY A 600 10.90 4.46 13.68
C GLY A 600 11.11 5.76 12.95
N GLU A 601 12.11 5.82 12.09
CA GLU A 601 12.31 6.97 11.20
C GLU A 601 11.15 7.03 10.21
N ASP A 602 10.59 8.21 10.03
CA ASP A 602 9.59 8.45 9.00
C ASP A 602 10.28 8.35 7.64
N THR A 603 9.77 7.50 6.77
CA THR A 603 10.20 7.51 5.37
C THR A 603 9.89 8.89 4.78
N PRO A 604 10.84 9.51 4.07
CA PRO A 604 10.62 10.82 3.49
C PRO A 604 9.40 10.80 2.57
N PHE A 605 8.61 11.87 2.66
CA PHE A 605 7.45 12.03 1.80
C PHE A 605 7.91 12.53 0.43
N VAL A 606 8.17 11.60 -0.46
CA VAL A 606 8.41 11.94 -1.86
C VAL A 606 7.32 11.28 -2.68
N MET A 607 6.40 12.08 -3.22
CA MET A 607 5.26 11.56 -3.98
C MET A 607 5.35 12.01 -5.43
N GLU A 608 5.32 11.01 -6.32
CA GLU A 608 5.15 11.27 -7.75
C GLU A 608 3.70 11.59 -8.07
N LEU A 609 3.50 12.57 -8.91
CA LEU A 609 2.20 12.93 -9.43
C LEU A 609 2.11 12.47 -10.90
N PRO A 610 1.62 11.25 -11.16
CA PRO A 610 1.53 10.73 -12.51
C PRO A 610 0.61 11.61 -13.37
N PRO A 611 0.83 11.71 -14.69
CA PRO A 611 -0.08 12.43 -15.57
C PRO A 611 -1.47 11.79 -15.54
N TYR A 612 -2.52 12.62 -15.74
CA TYR A 612 -3.87 12.07 -15.84
C TYR A 612 -4.01 11.20 -17.08
N ARG A 613 -4.57 10.02 -16.86
CA ARG A 613 -4.87 9.06 -17.93
C ARG A 613 -6.34 8.65 -17.85
N TRP A 614 -6.98 8.51 -19.01
CA TRP A 614 -8.30 7.90 -19.06
C TRP A 614 -8.17 6.40 -18.84
N PRO A 615 -8.72 5.85 -17.76
CA PRO A 615 -8.64 4.43 -17.51
C PRO A 615 -9.48 3.65 -18.52
N THR A 616 -9.01 2.47 -18.91
CA THR A 616 -9.78 1.62 -19.82
C THR A 616 -10.88 0.89 -19.05
N PRO A 617 -12.13 0.84 -19.56
CA PRO A 617 -13.23 0.15 -18.87
C PRO A 617 -12.92 -1.30 -18.52
N LYS A 618 -12.18 -1.99 -19.40
CA LYS A 618 -11.74 -3.38 -19.17
C LYS A 618 -10.78 -3.51 -17.99
N ALA A 619 -9.87 -2.56 -17.77
CA ALA A 619 -8.95 -2.58 -16.64
C ALA A 619 -9.70 -2.34 -15.32
N ILE A 620 -10.58 -1.32 -15.28
CA ILE A 620 -11.39 -1.02 -14.09
C ILE A 620 -12.23 -2.24 -13.70
N TRP A 621 -12.95 -2.85 -14.67
CA TRP A 621 -13.79 -4.02 -14.41
C TRP A 621 -12.99 -5.20 -13.88
N ARG A 622 -11.82 -5.47 -14.46
CA ARG A 622 -10.94 -6.54 -13.99
C ARG A 622 -10.45 -6.28 -12.57
N HIS A 623 -9.95 -5.09 -12.28
CA HIS A 623 -9.49 -4.71 -10.93
C HIS A 623 -10.62 -4.81 -9.90
N THR A 624 -11.82 -4.29 -10.25
CA THR A 624 -13.00 -4.39 -9.38
C THR A 624 -13.36 -5.84 -9.09
N TRP A 625 -13.41 -6.70 -10.12
CA TRP A 625 -13.76 -8.12 -9.98
C TRP A 625 -12.70 -8.90 -9.19
N GLU A 626 -11.41 -8.65 -9.42
CA GLU A 626 -10.32 -9.27 -8.66
C GLU A 626 -10.41 -8.91 -7.17
N LYS A 627 -10.66 -7.65 -6.84
CA LYS A 627 -10.86 -7.20 -5.45
C LYS A 627 -12.10 -7.82 -4.80
N GLY A 628 -13.22 -7.88 -5.52
CA GLY A 628 -14.43 -8.54 -5.05
C GLY A 628 -14.23 -10.05 -4.81
N LYS A 629 -13.53 -10.73 -5.71
CA LYS A 629 -13.15 -12.14 -5.56
C LYS A 629 -12.24 -12.37 -4.36
N GLU A 630 -11.25 -11.50 -4.16
CA GLU A 630 -10.38 -11.55 -2.97
C GLU A 630 -11.18 -11.38 -1.68
N TYR A 631 -12.14 -10.44 -1.66
CA TYR A 631 -13.02 -10.22 -0.53
C TYR A 631 -13.79 -11.49 -0.18
N LEU A 632 -14.51 -12.08 -1.13
CA LEU A 632 -15.28 -13.31 -0.92
C LEU A 632 -14.41 -14.48 -0.48
N LYS A 633 -13.24 -14.68 -1.12
CA LYS A 633 -12.32 -15.77 -0.79
C LYS A 633 -11.73 -15.65 0.61
N LYS A 634 -11.38 -14.42 1.04
CA LYS A 634 -10.72 -14.19 2.33
C LYS A 634 -11.70 -14.12 3.49
N MET A 635 -12.91 -13.60 3.23
CA MET A 635 -13.89 -13.32 4.29
C MET A 635 -14.93 -14.42 4.45
N GLY A 636 -15.40 -15.04 3.36
CA GLY A 636 -16.51 -15.99 3.39
C GLY A 636 -16.32 -17.16 4.37
N GLY A 637 -15.15 -17.79 4.37
CA GLY A 637 -14.87 -18.91 5.27
C GLY A 637 -14.82 -18.52 6.76
N ILE A 638 -14.21 -17.36 7.07
CA ILE A 638 -14.08 -16.89 8.45
C ILE A 638 -15.44 -16.48 9.02
N ILE A 639 -16.22 -15.79 8.20
CA ILE A 639 -17.56 -15.34 8.59
C ILE A 639 -18.50 -16.53 8.80
N LEU A 640 -18.47 -17.52 7.91
CA LEU A 640 -19.25 -18.74 8.08
C LEU A 640 -19.00 -19.43 9.42
N VAL A 641 -17.72 -19.62 9.78
CA VAL A 641 -17.36 -20.24 11.06
C VAL A 641 -17.81 -19.37 12.24
N ALA A 642 -17.60 -18.05 12.13
CA ALA A 642 -18.01 -17.12 13.19
C ALA A 642 -19.53 -17.09 13.37
N SER A 643 -20.32 -17.08 12.29
CA SER A 643 -21.79 -17.10 12.34
C SER A 643 -22.32 -18.37 12.99
N ILE A 644 -21.77 -19.54 12.64
CA ILE A 644 -22.15 -20.80 13.27
C ILE A 644 -21.84 -20.78 14.78
N ILE A 645 -20.70 -20.22 15.20
CA ILE A 645 -20.35 -20.11 16.63
C ILE A 645 -21.32 -19.18 17.35
N VAL A 646 -21.59 -17.99 16.81
CA VAL A 646 -22.52 -17.02 17.43
C VAL A 646 -23.93 -17.61 17.52
N TRP A 647 -24.40 -18.25 16.42
CA TRP A 647 -25.68 -18.97 16.43
C TRP A 647 -25.72 -20.04 17.52
N ALA A 648 -24.71 -20.90 17.60
CA ALA A 648 -24.68 -21.96 18.62
C ALA A 648 -24.72 -21.40 20.06
N LEU A 649 -24.01 -20.31 20.33
CA LEU A 649 -24.02 -19.63 21.61
C LEU A 649 -25.39 -19.02 21.94
N GLY A 650 -26.12 -18.52 20.95
CA GLY A 650 -27.47 -17.97 21.10
C GLY A 650 -28.56 -19.02 21.18
N TYR A 651 -28.39 -20.14 20.43
CA TYR A 651 -29.39 -21.20 20.38
C TYR A 651 -29.36 -22.12 21.60
N PHE A 652 -28.18 -22.47 22.11
CA PHE A 652 -28.07 -23.43 23.22
C PHE A 652 -27.95 -22.74 24.61
N PRO A 653 -28.53 -23.38 25.67
CA PRO A 653 -29.43 -24.51 25.70
C PRO A 653 -30.83 -24.14 25.20
N HIS A 654 -31.43 -25.00 24.32
CA HIS A 654 -32.73 -24.76 23.71
C HIS A 654 -33.81 -25.55 24.44
N ASN A 655 -34.93 -24.86 24.79
CA ASN A 655 -36.09 -25.49 25.46
C ASN A 655 -37.38 -24.93 24.83
N GLU A 656 -38.07 -25.76 24.05
CA GLU A 656 -39.29 -25.39 23.32
C GLU A 656 -40.47 -24.95 24.21
N SER A 657 -40.40 -25.19 25.51
CA SER A 657 -41.48 -24.88 26.46
C SER A 657 -41.44 -23.44 27.00
N ILE A 658 -40.43 -22.64 26.67
CA ILE A 658 -40.17 -21.33 27.27
C ILE A 658 -40.35 -20.26 26.21
N PRO A 659 -40.93 -19.07 26.51
CA PRO A 659 -40.99 -17.94 25.59
C PRO A 659 -39.62 -17.55 25.09
N GLN A 660 -39.52 -17.04 23.84
CA GLN A 660 -38.27 -16.74 23.17
C GLN A 660 -37.36 -15.77 23.92
N GLU A 661 -37.96 -14.84 24.68
CA GLU A 661 -37.24 -13.87 25.53
C GLU A 661 -36.50 -14.56 26.67
N GLN A 662 -37.20 -15.47 27.39
CA GLN A 662 -36.60 -16.23 28.49
C GLN A 662 -35.59 -17.27 28.00
N GLN A 663 -35.77 -17.76 26.79
CA GLN A 663 -34.83 -18.68 26.17
C GLN A 663 -33.51 -17.99 25.83
N GLN A 664 -33.54 -16.76 25.29
CA GLN A 664 -32.33 -15.97 25.06
C GLN A 664 -31.61 -15.67 26.37
N GLU A 665 -32.34 -15.37 27.46
CA GLU A 665 -31.76 -15.15 28.79
C GLU A 665 -31.00 -16.38 29.30
N GLN A 666 -31.49 -17.58 29.04
CA GLN A 666 -30.89 -18.84 29.47
C GLN A 666 -29.82 -19.37 28.52
N SER A 667 -29.71 -18.81 27.31
CA SER A 667 -28.69 -19.18 26.33
C SER A 667 -27.26 -18.92 26.82
N TYR A 668 -26.27 -19.54 26.21
CA TYR A 668 -24.87 -19.28 26.59
C TYR A 668 -24.49 -17.81 26.38
N ILE A 669 -24.97 -17.14 25.33
CA ILE A 669 -24.71 -15.72 25.10
C ILE A 669 -25.41 -14.84 26.15
N GLY A 670 -26.65 -15.20 26.61
CA GLY A 670 -27.34 -14.51 27.66
C GLY A 670 -26.64 -14.65 29.01
N ARG A 671 -26.15 -15.85 29.36
CA ARG A 671 -25.35 -16.07 30.57
C ARG A 671 -24.02 -15.30 30.53
N MET A 672 -23.38 -15.22 29.35
CA MET A 672 -22.18 -14.38 29.18
C MET A 672 -22.48 -12.90 29.35
N GLY A 673 -23.62 -12.40 28.82
CA GLY A 673 -24.06 -11.03 29.00
C GLY A 673 -24.23 -10.69 30.48
N LYS A 674 -24.97 -11.54 31.26
CA LYS A 674 -25.11 -11.38 32.73
C LYS A 674 -23.77 -11.44 33.48
N ALA A 675 -22.83 -12.24 33.03
CA ALA A 675 -21.52 -12.36 33.66
C ALA A 675 -20.66 -11.11 33.45
N ILE A 676 -20.81 -10.42 32.31
CA ILE A 676 -20.04 -9.18 32.00
C ILE A 676 -20.76 -7.90 32.42
N GLU A 677 -22.06 -7.95 32.76
CA GLU A 677 -22.86 -6.79 33.19
C GLU A 677 -22.17 -5.94 34.28
N PRO A 678 -21.54 -6.50 35.32
CA PRO A 678 -20.85 -5.70 36.34
C PRO A 678 -19.70 -4.84 35.77
N ILE A 679 -19.11 -5.25 34.64
CA ILE A 679 -18.02 -4.52 33.97
C ILE A 679 -18.58 -3.29 33.24
N PHE A 680 -19.81 -3.38 32.69
CA PHE A 680 -20.48 -2.33 31.94
C PHE A 680 -21.49 -1.51 32.75
N ALA A 681 -21.84 -1.95 33.97
CA ALA A 681 -22.69 -1.18 34.88
C ALA A 681 -22.23 0.27 35.10
N PRO A 682 -20.91 0.63 35.18
CA PRO A 682 -20.47 2.02 35.28
C PRO A 682 -20.85 2.91 34.09
N GLN A 683 -21.30 2.35 32.98
CA GLN A 683 -21.77 3.03 31.75
C GLN A 683 -23.30 3.07 31.68
N GLY A 684 -24.00 2.48 32.64
CA GLY A 684 -25.46 2.40 32.68
C GLY A 684 -26.03 1.34 31.72
N PHE A 685 -25.26 0.33 31.33
CA PHE A 685 -25.73 -0.77 30.49
C PHE A 685 -26.29 -1.89 31.34
N ASN A 686 -27.29 -2.60 30.82
CA ASN A 686 -27.84 -3.82 31.40
C ASN A 686 -27.42 -5.03 30.55
N TRP A 687 -27.68 -6.23 31.03
CA TRP A 687 -27.29 -7.48 30.37
C TRP A 687 -27.85 -7.61 28.95
N LYS A 688 -29.05 -7.04 28.62
CA LYS A 688 -29.63 -7.09 27.27
C LYS A 688 -28.80 -6.28 26.28
N LEU A 689 -28.34 -5.09 26.68
CA LEU A 689 -27.41 -4.29 25.88
C LEU A 689 -26.06 -5.02 25.71
N ASP A 690 -25.57 -5.68 26.76
CA ASP A 690 -24.31 -6.43 26.72
C ASP A 690 -24.39 -7.64 25.78
N VAL A 691 -25.52 -8.36 25.78
CA VAL A 691 -25.78 -9.45 24.80
C VAL A 691 -25.76 -8.91 23.36
N SER A 692 -26.38 -7.76 23.12
CA SER A 692 -26.39 -7.17 21.80
C SER A 692 -24.99 -6.75 21.33
N LEU A 693 -24.11 -6.28 22.26
CA LEU A 693 -22.71 -6.01 21.95
C LEU A 693 -21.94 -7.28 21.57
N LEU A 694 -22.19 -8.39 22.27
CA LEU A 694 -21.58 -9.69 21.97
C LEU A 694 -22.04 -10.22 20.60
N ALA A 695 -23.33 -10.12 20.29
CA ALA A 695 -23.86 -10.49 18.98
C ALA A 695 -23.23 -9.64 17.85
N GLY A 696 -23.06 -8.34 18.09
CA GLY A 696 -22.44 -7.40 17.18
C GLY A 696 -20.93 -7.60 16.91
N VAL A 697 -20.28 -8.55 17.59
CA VAL A 697 -18.91 -8.98 17.26
C VAL A 697 -18.89 -9.69 15.90
N GLY A 698 -19.91 -10.46 15.59
CA GLY A 698 -20.06 -11.15 14.31
C GLY A 698 -20.28 -10.15 13.17
N ALA A 699 -21.39 -9.45 13.22
CA ALA A 699 -21.79 -8.40 12.28
C ALA A 699 -22.51 -7.28 13.03
N LYS A 700 -22.27 -6.02 12.65
CA LYS A 700 -22.76 -4.87 13.41
C LYS A 700 -24.26 -4.66 13.30
N GLU A 701 -24.83 -5.05 12.18
CA GLU A 701 -26.26 -4.99 11.89
C GLU A 701 -27.08 -5.79 12.90
N ILE A 702 -26.55 -6.93 13.35
CA ILE A 702 -27.20 -7.82 14.30
C ILE A 702 -27.49 -7.12 15.66
N VAL A 703 -26.76 -6.05 15.99
CA VAL A 703 -27.00 -5.31 17.24
C VAL A 703 -28.42 -4.73 17.29
N ALA A 704 -28.86 -4.12 16.17
CA ALA A 704 -30.18 -3.49 16.10
C ALA A 704 -31.31 -4.52 16.22
N SER A 705 -31.24 -5.61 15.43
CA SER A 705 -32.24 -6.70 15.50
C SER A 705 -32.23 -7.38 16.88
N THR A 706 -31.07 -7.61 17.48
CA THR A 706 -30.97 -8.19 18.84
C THR A 706 -31.64 -7.30 19.88
N ILE A 707 -31.44 -5.98 19.81
CA ILE A 707 -32.14 -5.05 20.73
C ILE A 707 -33.65 -5.07 20.47
N GLY A 708 -34.07 -5.05 19.20
CA GLY A 708 -35.49 -5.14 18.85
C GLY A 708 -36.15 -6.36 19.43
N VAL A 709 -35.57 -7.54 19.27
CA VAL A 709 -36.09 -8.79 19.82
C VAL A 709 -36.09 -8.81 21.36
N LEU A 710 -35.01 -8.33 22.01
CA LEU A 710 -34.90 -8.39 23.49
C LEU A 710 -35.80 -7.38 24.24
N TYR A 711 -36.16 -6.25 23.59
CA TYR A 711 -36.98 -5.21 24.24
C TYR A 711 -38.42 -5.10 23.73
N SER A 712 -38.65 -5.44 22.44
CA SER A 712 -39.96 -5.28 21.78
C SER A 712 -40.54 -6.60 21.24
N GLY A 713 -39.72 -7.68 21.16
CA GLY A 713 -40.12 -8.93 20.52
C GLY A 713 -40.21 -8.80 18.97
N ASP A 714 -39.68 -7.73 18.41
CA ASP A 714 -39.73 -7.43 16.99
C ASP A 714 -38.30 -7.33 16.41
N ASP A 715 -38.00 -8.03 15.34
CA ASP A 715 -36.71 -8.09 14.68
C ASP A 715 -36.58 -7.07 13.51
N SER A 716 -37.69 -6.43 13.11
CA SER A 716 -37.74 -5.51 11.98
C SER A 716 -36.95 -4.19 12.15
N PHE A 717 -36.41 -3.92 13.34
CA PHE A 717 -35.57 -2.75 13.60
C PHE A 717 -34.19 -2.82 12.90
N GLY A 718 -33.78 -3.98 12.40
CA GLY A 718 -32.53 -4.15 11.66
C GLY A 718 -32.57 -3.58 10.25
N ASP A 719 -33.78 -3.44 9.69
CA ASP A 719 -34.00 -3.08 8.27
C ASP A 719 -34.24 -1.57 8.05
N ASP A 720 -34.35 -0.79 9.14
CA ASP A 720 -34.60 0.65 9.09
C ASP A 720 -33.33 1.42 8.67
N GLU A 721 -33.23 1.80 7.38
CA GLU A 721 -32.16 2.68 6.86
C GLU A 721 -32.45 4.17 7.00
N GLU A 722 -33.72 4.56 7.16
CA GLU A 722 -34.18 5.95 7.37
C GLU A 722 -34.99 6.08 8.65
N PHE A 723 -35.08 7.30 9.18
CA PHE A 723 -35.98 7.57 10.31
C PHE A 723 -37.43 7.38 9.84
N SER A 724 -38.01 6.24 10.22
CA SER A 724 -39.43 6.00 9.93
C SER A 724 -40.30 6.94 10.76
N ASP A 725 -41.45 7.37 10.19
CA ASP A 725 -42.49 8.14 10.91
C ASP A 725 -43.32 7.27 11.85
N ASP A 726 -42.93 5.98 12.04
CA ASP A 726 -43.65 5.04 12.89
C ASP A 726 -43.42 5.35 14.37
N THR A 727 -44.15 6.40 14.84
CA THR A 727 -44.02 6.92 16.20
C THR A 727 -44.43 5.88 17.25
N GLU A 728 -45.29 4.94 16.91
CA GLU A 728 -45.75 3.89 17.87
C GLU A 728 -44.64 2.85 18.16
N LYS A 729 -43.91 2.39 17.15
CA LYS A 729 -42.82 1.43 17.24
C LYS A 729 -41.69 1.98 18.15
N TYR A 730 -41.23 3.20 17.89
CA TYR A 730 -40.20 3.83 18.74
C TYR A 730 -40.71 4.20 20.16
N THR A 731 -42.00 4.53 20.30
CA THR A 731 -42.56 4.84 21.62
C THR A 731 -42.63 3.61 22.50
N HIS A 732 -43.02 2.46 21.96
CA HIS A 732 -43.04 1.19 22.69
C HIS A 732 -41.61 0.80 23.12
N LEU A 733 -40.66 0.81 22.23
CA LEU A 733 -39.25 0.49 22.53
C LEU A 733 -38.70 1.44 23.61
N ARG A 734 -39.00 2.74 23.53
CA ARG A 734 -38.59 3.74 24.52
C ARG A 734 -39.15 3.43 25.92
N GLN A 735 -40.46 3.12 26.00
CA GLN A 735 -41.09 2.81 27.29
C GLN A 735 -40.48 1.59 27.95
N THR A 736 -40.25 0.52 27.18
CA THR A 736 -39.62 -0.70 27.66
C THR A 736 -38.23 -0.47 28.17
N MET A 737 -37.39 0.23 27.38
CA MET A 737 -35.99 0.52 27.76
C MET A 737 -35.92 1.44 28.99
N LEU A 738 -36.79 2.44 29.12
CA LEU A 738 -36.87 3.32 30.29
C LEU A 738 -37.32 2.55 31.55
N GLN A 739 -38.29 1.62 31.43
CA GLN A 739 -38.72 0.76 32.57
C GLN A 739 -37.58 -0.13 33.04
N GLU A 740 -36.69 -0.55 32.19
CA GLU A 740 -35.48 -1.32 32.53
C GLU A 740 -34.30 -0.46 32.96
N GLY A 741 -34.47 0.85 33.14
CA GLY A 741 -33.48 1.77 33.68
C GLY A 741 -32.51 2.38 32.68
N ILE A 742 -32.73 2.20 31.38
CA ILE A 742 -31.87 2.81 30.34
C ILE A 742 -32.28 4.28 30.14
N THR A 743 -31.42 5.18 30.56
CA THR A 743 -31.60 6.63 30.39
C THR A 743 -31.17 7.10 29.02
N PRO A 744 -31.62 8.28 28.50
CA PRO A 744 -31.11 8.85 27.26
C PRO A 744 -29.59 9.04 27.26
N LEU A 745 -28.98 9.31 28.41
CA LEU A 745 -27.54 9.44 28.58
C LEU A 745 -26.85 8.08 28.45
N ALA A 746 -27.40 7.01 29.03
CA ALA A 746 -26.91 5.65 28.84
C ALA A 746 -27.02 5.20 27.39
N ALA A 747 -28.12 5.53 26.72
CA ALA A 747 -28.31 5.29 25.28
C ALA A 747 -27.25 6.00 24.40
N TYR A 748 -26.93 7.25 24.74
CA TYR A 748 -25.86 7.98 24.02
C TYR A 748 -24.46 7.39 24.29
N ALA A 749 -24.17 7.03 25.54
CA ALA A 749 -22.94 6.33 25.92
C ALA A 749 -22.81 4.98 25.20
N TYR A 750 -23.93 4.28 25.02
CA TYR A 750 -23.99 3.03 24.25
C TYR A 750 -23.67 3.25 22.78
N LEU A 751 -24.21 4.30 22.15
CA LEU A 751 -23.87 4.66 20.77
C LEU A 751 -22.37 4.94 20.60
N ILE A 752 -21.75 5.63 21.57
CA ILE A 752 -20.30 5.89 21.57
C ILE A 752 -19.52 4.59 21.74
N PHE A 753 -20.00 3.68 22.60
CA PHE A 753 -19.37 2.38 22.76
C PHE A 753 -19.42 1.59 21.45
N ILE A 754 -20.56 1.51 20.77
CA ILE A 754 -20.72 0.86 19.47
C ILE A 754 -19.82 1.48 18.38
N LEU A 755 -19.64 2.79 18.42
CA LEU A 755 -18.74 3.48 17.50
C LEU A 755 -17.29 3.01 17.68
N LEU A 756 -16.82 2.84 18.89
CA LEU A 756 -15.38 2.68 19.18
C LEU A 756 -14.95 1.25 19.48
N TYR A 757 -15.88 0.36 19.88
CA TYR A 757 -15.52 -0.98 20.34
C TYR A 757 -15.08 -1.92 19.21
N PHE A 758 -14.78 -3.13 19.58
CA PHE A 758 -14.33 -4.24 18.74
C PHE A 758 -14.84 -4.13 17.29
N PRO A 759 -13.96 -4.07 16.29
CA PRO A 759 -14.40 -4.10 14.89
C PRO A 759 -15.00 -5.48 14.56
N CYS A 760 -15.80 -5.56 13.49
CA CYS A 760 -16.34 -6.85 13.06
C CYS A 760 -15.23 -7.88 12.79
N ILE A 761 -15.54 -9.17 12.94
CA ILE A 761 -14.58 -10.28 12.73
C ILE A 761 -13.90 -10.19 11.36
N ALA A 762 -14.62 -9.77 10.32
CA ALA A 762 -14.09 -9.56 9.00
C ALA A 762 -12.94 -8.52 8.97
N THR A 763 -13.05 -7.42 9.73
CA THR A 763 -11.99 -6.42 9.85
C THR A 763 -10.77 -6.97 10.59
N ILE A 764 -10.97 -7.74 11.65
CA ILE A 764 -9.87 -8.41 12.38
C ILE A 764 -9.13 -9.38 11.47
N ALA A 765 -9.87 -10.16 10.68
CA ALA A 765 -9.30 -11.07 9.70
C ALA A 765 -8.50 -10.32 8.61
N ALA A 766 -9.01 -9.17 8.15
CA ALA A 766 -8.31 -8.30 7.22
C ALA A 766 -7.00 -7.77 7.82
N ILE A 767 -7.02 -7.26 9.06
CA ILE A 767 -5.82 -6.80 9.78
C ILE A 767 -4.80 -7.92 9.92
N LYS A 768 -5.22 -9.14 10.31
CA LYS A 768 -4.34 -10.31 10.38
C LYS A 768 -3.69 -10.62 9.03
N ASN A 769 -4.47 -10.59 7.96
CA ASN A 769 -3.98 -10.91 6.63
C ASN A 769 -3.00 -9.84 6.11
N GLU A 770 -3.28 -8.55 6.35
CA GLU A 770 -2.41 -7.45 5.91
C GLU A 770 -1.15 -7.27 6.75
N THR A 771 -1.20 -7.63 8.02
CA THR A 771 -0.04 -7.56 8.92
C THR A 771 0.76 -8.86 8.97
N GLY A 772 0.21 -9.98 8.51
CA GLY A 772 0.77 -11.33 8.65
C GLY A 772 0.79 -11.85 10.09
N SER A 773 0.20 -11.13 11.07
CA SER A 773 0.37 -11.41 12.50
C SER A 773 -0.94 -11.37 13.29
N TRP A 774 -1.24 -12.45 14.01
CA TRP A 774 -2.33 -12.49 14.97
C TRP A 774 -2.12 -11.52 16.16
N ARG A 775 -0.87 -11.17 16.48
CA ARG A 775 -0.57 -10.24 17.58
C ARG A 775 -1.17 -8.86 17.32
N TRP A 776 -1.03 -8.33 16.10
CA TRP A 776 -1.62 -7.04 15.73
C TRP A 776 -3.15 -7.10 15.66
N ALA A 777 -3.71 -8.18 15.15
CA ALA A 777 -5.16 -8.36 15.08
C ALA A 777 -5.80 -8.46 16.47
N SER A 778 -5.22 -9.26 17.39
CA SER A 778 -5.67 -9.37 18.78
C SER A 778 -5.46 -8.06 19.55
N PHE A 779 -4.35 -7.38 19.33
CA PHE A 779 -4.09 -6.07 19.91
C PHE A 779 -5.15 -5.05 19.46
N ALA A 780 -5.51 -5.02 18.16
CA ALA A 780 -6.55 -4.14 17.65
C ALA A 780 -7.90 -4.40 18.35
N ALA A 781 -8.29 -5.66 18.51
CA ALA A 781 -9.53 -6.04 19.18
C ALA A 781 -9.57 -5.56 20.64
N VAL A 782 -8.50 -5.80 21.38
CA VAL A 782 -8.45 -5.48 22.83
C VAL A 782 -8.39 -3.98 23.06
N TYR A 783 -7.49 -3.26 22.36
CA TYR A 783 -7.32 -1.85 22.64
C TYR A 783 -8.50 -0.99 22.19
N THR A 784 -9.16 -1.33 21.06
CA THR A 784 -10.35 -0.59 20.61
C THR A 784 -11.49 -0.76 21.61
N THR A 785 -11.68 -1.97 22.16
CA THR A 785 -12.67 -2.23 23.20
C THR A 785 -12.33 -1.47 24.50
N ALA A 786 -11.06 -1.43 24.89
CA ALA A 786 -10.62 -0.66 26.06
C ALA A 786 -10.86 0.85 25.87
N VAL A 787 -10.54 1.40 24.71
CA VAL A 787 -10.82 2.81 24.39
C VAL A 787 -12.32 3.10 24.40
N ALA A 788 -13.13 2.21 23.82
CA ALA A 788 -14.58 2.34 23.83
C ALA A 788 -15.12 2.36 25.26
N TRP A 789 -14.63 1.46 26.12
CA TRP A 789 -15.03 1.38 27.53
C TRP A 789 -14.69 2.66 28.28
N VAL A 790 -13.47 3.18 28.13
CA VAL A 790 -13.03 4.41 28.81
C VAL A 790 -13.83 5.61 28.33
N VAL A 791 -13.97 5.80 27.01
CA VAL A 791 -14.64 6.99 26.46
C VAL A 791 -16.13 6.98 26.81
N SER A 792 -16.81 5.85 26.64
CA SER A 792 -18.23 5.68 26.96
C SER A 792 -18.50 5.90 28.47
N MET A 793 -17.66 5.32 29.33
CA MET A 793 -17.74 5.51 30.79
C MET A 793 -17.56 7.00 31.14
N LEU A 794 -16.57 7.67 30.60
CA LEU A 794 -16.33 9.10 30.84
C LEU A 794 -17.54 9.95 30.44
N VAL A 795 -18.12 9.68 29.27
CA VAL A 795 -19.29 10.41 28.79
C VAL A 795 -20.49 10.19 29.72
N TYR A 796 -20.73 8.95 30.12
CA TYR A 796 -21.84 8.63 31.04
C TYR A 796 -21.64 9.27 32.42
N GLN A 797 -20.46 9.13 33.02
CA GLN A 797 -20.19 9.65 34.35
C GLN A 797 -20.18 11.18 34.41
N ILE A 798 -19.57 11.84 33.40
CA ILE A 798 -19.57 13.30 33.29
C ILE A 798 -20.98 13.82 33.05
N GLY A 799 -21.75 13.20 32.15
CA GLY A 799 -23.15 13.58 31.91
C GLY A 799 -24.02 13.42 33.14
N ASN A 800 -23.84 12.35 33.89
CA ASN A 800 -24.57 12.11 35.15
C ASN A 800 -24.19 13.14 36.24
N MET A 801 -22.90 13.55 36.31
CA MET A 801 -22.45 14.61 37.22
C MET A 801 -23.04 15.99 36.84
N LEU A 802 -23.26 16.22 35.57
CA LEU A 802 -23.85 17.49 35.07
C LEU A 802 -25.38 17.47 35.08
N SER A 803 -26.00 16.37 35.56
CA SER A 803 -27.46 16.17 35.59
C SER A 803 -28.12 16.30 34.22
N LEU A 804 -27.43 15.86 33.17
CA LEU A 804 -27.90 15.86 31.78
C LEU A 804 -28.76 14.63 31.45
#